data_a2aca68af32e25062a78b5a8297d5d8e
#
_entry.id   a2aca68af32e25062a78b5a8297d5d8e
#
_cell.length_a   1.000
_cell.length_b   1.000
_cell.length_c   1.000
_cell.angle_alpha   90.00
_cell.angle_beta   90.00
_cell.angle_gamma   90.00
#
_symmetry.space_group_name_H-M   'P 1'
#
loop_
_entity.id
_entity.type
_entity.pdbx_description
1 polymer ?
#
loop_
_entity_poly.entity_id
_entity_poly.type
_entity_poly.pdbx_seq_one_letter_code
_entity_poly.pdbx_strand_id
1 'polypeptide(L)'
;MAINRANGGITGKRNLASGGGNAVTNYGFSGVHNVQKNTTKVDVLVLAGGGGGGAQGGGGGAGGFRDLKGESVVPGGTIPITVGAGGTGGYFGGPVPASDITPTDGGNSIFANPLNPITSEGGGKGGGRLSSGGSAAGSGGSGGGGVSAGAAPGASDAGSASPSGQGNAGGSGQGADNVGGAGGGGAGAAGGSVPPGNGDGGNTTNQANFGQPGGIGAYTTITGFSKMFAGGGGGSGGTGDTTLNYSGGHGGAGGGGQGRNGGEPNGIAGSGGEGQGAGGGASNQPGNKASPAARSGGGGSGAIIVKEKDSANGMFDMKSQFSANVAGRWPGKAGSLNEVSNSLRFTRADSAQLTFTPSVTGNLRKLTFSFWFKRGNIDGNDQHFIGSQADGSNLFGIRIKSDNKLQFLNAVGGTTNNGFTYKSNSEFKDPSAWYHVVVAIDTTNSNGNGGLISYINGVRQTVYSISSYNQNTDMDINVANQALRIGTKSDSSDYFDGYLADFHMIDGEQLECGHFGERDPDSPNIWRPKKYQGTHGTNGFHLEFKNSAVGSAGAAMIGTDTSGNGHHFASTNVATVDQTADTPSNNFCTFNPLHNFQNDPVYSQGNVKAVFADGGNGASPLSTFALDSGKWYWEAKFVQTSDPGHGAIAVGIVDADKFNVDAQADEFFDRYDYGFSYNTDGAKKTNNSASSFGDEFNNGDVIGVAVDFDNRQIYYSKNGTFQDSGDPTSGASGTGSAHNFSVGTYYFA
;
A
#
# COMPACT_ATOMS: atom_id res chain seq x y z
N MET A 1 16.41 -24.28 2.38
CA MET A 1 15.58 -24.66 3.55
C MET A 1 15.50 -23.44 4.43
N ALA A 2 14.39 -22.71 4.40
CA ALA A 2 14.25 -21.53 5.24
C ALA A 2 14.37 -21.94 6.70
N ILE A 3 15.41 -21.51 7.36
CA ILE A 3 15.58 -21.73 8.80
C ILE A 3 14.52 -20.88 9.48
N ASN A 4 13.40 -21.53 9.79
CA ASN A 4 12.41 -20.95 10.65
C ASN A 4 13.09 -20.65 11.99
N ARG A 5 13.29 -19.38 12.29
CA ARG A 5 13.83 -18.90 13.57
C ARG A 5 12.77 -19.07 14.65
N ALA A 6 12.36 -20.33 14.86
CA ALA A 6 11.63 -20.66 16.06
C ALA A 6 12.57 -20.46 17.23
N ASN A 7 12.23 -19.59 18.14
CA ASN A 7 12.92 -19.43 19.39
C ASN A 7 13.01 -20.78 20.08
N GLY A 8 14.21 -21.29 20.29
CA GLY A 8 14.50 -22.65 20.73
C GLY A 8 13.82 -23.09 22.03
N GLY A 9 12.52 -23.36 21.97
CA GLY A 9 11.74 -23.98 23.00
C GLY A 9 11.37 -23.15 24.24
N ILE A 10 11.94 -21.97 24.45
CA ILE A 10 11.65 -21.14 25.62
C ILE A 10 11.08 -19.81 25.17
N THR A 11 9.79 -19.60 25.44
CA THR A 11 9.14 -18.29 25.30
C THR A 11 9.01 -17.64 26.69
N GLY A 12 9.72 -16.58 26.93
CA GLY A 12 9.61 -15.75 28.13
C GLY A 12 8.88 -14.44 27.85
N LYS A 13 8.70 -13.61 28.87
CA LYS A 13 8.04 -12.29 28.76
C LYS A 13 8.60 -11.36 27.64
N ARG A 14 9.84 -11.60 27.17
CA ARG A 14 10.50 -10.86 26.11
C ARG A 14 10.58 -11.61 24.77
N ASN A 15 10.15 -12.86 24.77
CA ASN A 15 10.23 -13.74 23.61
C ASN A 15 8.84 -13.99 23.07
N LEU A 16 8.14 -12.93 22.76
CA LEU A 16 6.84 -13.00 22.12
C LEU A 16 7.08 -13.44 20.68
N ALA A 17 6.52 -14.59 20.31
CA ALA A 17 6.46 -14.95 18.90
C ALA A 17 5.52 -13.95 18.22
N SER A 18 6.08 -12.99 17.52
CA SER A 18 5.35 -12.11 16.64
C SER A 18 4.98 -12.88 15.38
N GLY A 19 3.71 -13.07 15.11
CA GLY A 19 3.28 -13.57 13.82
C GLY A 19 2.15 -14.59 13.85
N GLY A 20 1.21 -14.41 14.70
CA GLY A 20 -0.16 -14.89 14.47
C GLY A 20 -0.92 -13.79 13.75
N GLY A 21 -1.84 -14.14 12.86
CA GLY A 21 -2.69 -13.16 12.21
C GLY A 21 -3.37 -12.30 13.26
N ASN A 22 -3.09 -11.00 13.25
CA ASN A 22 -3.73 -10.06 14.16
C ASN A 22 -5.22 -10.07 13.89
N ALA A 23 -6.02 -10.66 14.78
CA ALA A 23 -7.46 -10.60 14.68
C ALA A 23 -7.88 -9.14 14.90
N VAL A 24 -8.34 -8.47 13.85
CA VAL A 24 -8.89 -7.13 13.91
C VAL A 24 -10.40 -7.22 13.94
N THR A 25 -11.00 -6.81 15.06
CA THR A 25 -12.45 -6.78 15.23
C THR A 25 -12.92 -5.33 15.24
N ASN A 26 -13.85 -5.00 14.36
CA ASN A 26 -14.45 -3.66 14.28
C ASN A 26 -15.87 -3.68 14.84
N TYR A 27 -16.13 -2.83 15.80
CA TYR A 27 -17.44 -2.62 16.43
C TYR A 27 -18.00 -1.27 15.96
N GLY A 28 -18.96 -1.31 15.04
CA GLY A 28 -19.80 -0.17 14.66
C GLY A 28 -21.02 0.01 15.57
N PHE A 29 -21.27 -0.95 16.48
CA PHE A 29 -22.38 -0.96 17.43
C PHE A 29 -21.89 -1.46 18.79
N SER A 30 -22.62 -1.11 19.86
CA SER A 30 -22.36 -1.62 21.23
C SER A 30 -22.49 -3.14 21.30
N GLY A 31 -21.63 -3.76 22.06
CA GLY A 31 -21.58 -5.23 22.17
C GLY A 31 -20.56 -5.70 23.19
N VAL A 32 -20.00 -6.88 22.98
CA VAL A 32 -18.99 -7.47 23.86
C VAL A 32 -17.85 -7.98 23.03
N HIS A 33 -16.62 -7.64 23.41
CA HIS A 33 -15.40 -8.23 22.85
C HIS A 33 -14.97 -9.42 23.70
N ASN A 34 -14.84 -10.58 23.07
CA ASN A 34 -14.34 -11.79 23.74
C ASN A 34 -12.82 -11.88 23.46
N VAL A 35 -12.02 -11.66 24.48
CA VAL A 35 -10.56 -11.75 24.40
C VAL A 35 -10.15 -13.21 24.19
N GLN A 36 -9.25 -13.47 23.25
CA GLN A 36 -8.71 -14.82 23.02
C GLN A 36 -7.98 -15.33 24.27
N LYS A 37 -8.00 -16.64 24.49
CA LYS A 37 -7.45 -17.26 25.72
C LYS A 37 -5.97 -16.98 25.98
N ASN A 38 -5.23 -16.62 24.93
CA ASN A 38 -3.78 -16.40 25.01
C ASN A 38 -3.40 -14.91 24.85
N THR A 39 -4.35 -14.04 24.60
CA THR A 39 -4.12 -12.61 24.42
C THR A 39 -3.97 -11.91 25.76
N THR A 40 -2.81 -11.35 26.03
CA THR A 40 -2.52 -10.54 27.23
C THR A 40 -2.50 -9.05 26.95
N LYS A 41 -2.40 -8.66 25.67
CA LYS A 41 -2.36 -7.27 25.21
C LYS A 41 -3.07 -7.09 23.90
N VAL A 42 -3.72 -5.95 23.73
CA VAL A 42 -4.40 -5.55 22.50
C VAL A 42 -3.96 -4.14 22.09
N ASP A 43 -4.00 -3.87 20.79
CA ASP A 43 -4.06 -2.48 20.31
C ASP A 43 -5.53 -2.12 20.16
N VAL A 44 -5.94 -0.94 20.57
CA VAL A 44 -7.33 -0.51 20.50
C VAL A 44 -7.45 0.92 20.01
N LEU A 45 -8.34 1.13 19.02
CA LEU A 45 -8.82 2.44 18.61
C LEU A 45 -10.21 2.65 19.16
N VAL A 46 -10.39 3.71 19.96
CA VAL A 46 -11.70 4.11 20.48
C VAL A 46 -12.07 5.44 19.86
N LEU A 47 -13.10 5.42 19.00
CA LEU A 47 -13.65 6.60 18.35
C LEU A 47 -15.03 6.90 18.95
N ALA A 48 -15.26 8.09 19.46
CA ALA A 48 -16.55 8.55 19.90
C ALA A 48 -17.42 9.08 18.74
N GLY A 49 -18.69 9.28 18.96
CA GLY A 49 -19.60 9.89 17.99
C GLY A 49 -19.27 11.35 17.78
N GLY A 50 -19.37 11.85 16.55
CA GLY A 50 -19.22 13.28 16.21
C GLY A 50 -20.42 14.11 16.60
N GLY A 51 -20.25 15.40 16.83
CA GLY A 51 -21.30 16.36 17.10
C GLY A 51 -22.11 16.74 15.86
N GLY A 52 -23.37 17.11 16.03
CA GLY A 52 -24.21 17.64 14.95
C GLY A 52 -23.86 19.06 14.57
N GLY A 53 -24.02 19.44 13.29
CA GLY A 53 -23.81 20.80 12.80
C GLY A 53 -24.88 21.78 13.30
N GLY A 54 -24.53 23.05 13.48
CA GLY A 54 -25.42 24.12 13.94
C GLY A 54 -26.28 24.65 12.82
N ALA A 55 -27.54 24.98 13.12
CA ALA A 55 -28.43 25.71 12.18
C ALA A 55 -27.93 27.14 11.99
N GLN A 56 -27.70 27.55 10.78
CA GLN A 56 -27.13 28.91 10.44
C GLN A 56 -25.82 29.18 11.21
N GLY A 57 -24.90 28.22 11.26
CA GLY A 57 -23.78 28.36 12.17
C GLY A 57 -22.58 27.49 11.87
N GLY A 58 -21.96 27.04 12.91
CA GLY A 58 -20.72 26.28 12.86
C GLY A 58 -20.92 24.76 12.63
N GLY A 59 -19.90 24.13 12.08
CA GLY A 59 -19.82 22.70 11.92
C GLY A 59 -19.67 21.98 13.26
N GLY A 60 -20.16 20.75 13.36
CA GLY A 60 -19.97 19.89 14.52
C GLY A 60 -18.51 19.43 14.65
N GLY A 61 -18.02 19.27 15.88
CA GLY A 61 -16.72 18.71 16.18
C GLY A 61 -16.71 17.20 15.98
N ALA A 62 -15.57 16.64 15.66
CA ALA A 62 -15.34 15.21 15.61
C ALA A 62 -15.38 14.60 17.02
N GLY A 63 -15.79 13.33 17.14
CA GLY A 63 -15.61 12.56 18.35
C GLY A 63 -14.15 12.36 18.70
N GLY A 64 -13.87 12.14 19.96
CA GLY A 64 -12.55 11.86 20.47
C GLY A 64 -11.91 10.67 19.76
N PHE A 65 -10.62 10.75 19.53
CA PHE A 65 -9.79 9.74 18.87
C PHE A 65 -8.70 9.25 19.83
N ARG A 66 -8.73 7.98 20.18
CA ARG A 66 -7.73 7.35 21.05
C ARG A 66 -7.20 6.09 20.41
N ASP A 67 -6.00 6.16 19.83
CA ASP A 67 -5.27 5.02 19.26
C ASP A 67 -4.19 4.57 20.25
N LEU A 68 -4.47 3.49 20.98
CA LEU A 68 -3.66 2.98 22.08
C LEU A 68 -3.04 1.64 21.70
N LYS A 69 -1.76 1.47 22.00
CA LYS A 69 -0.99 0.27 21.68
C LYS A 69 -0.62 -0.52 22.94
N GLY A 70 -0.80 -1.83 22.87
CA GLY A 70 -0.32 -2.73 23.93
C GLY A 70 -1.09 -2.66 25.24
N GLU A 71 -2.39 -2.32 25.21
CA GLU A 71 -3.26 -2.31 26.39
C GLU A 71 -3.39 -3.72 26.98
N SER A 72 -3.17 -3.84 28.30
CA SER A 72 -3.25 -5.12 29.00
C SER A 72 -4.69 -5.56 29.12
N VAL A 73 -4.98 -6.83 28.82
CA VAL A 73 -6.33 -7.44 28.94
C VAL A 73 -6.27 -8.77 29.67
N VAL A 74 -7.43 -9.23 30.17
CA VAL A 74 -7.54 -10.54 30.83
C VAL A 74 -7.70 -11.61 29.74
N PRO A 75 -6.76 -12.59 29.61
CA PRO A 75 -6.86 -13.68 28.64
C PRO A 75 -8.16 -14.48 28.80
N GLY A 76 -8.89 -14.68 27.72
CA GLY A 76 -10.18 -15.37 27.72
C GLY A 76 -11.32 -14.62 28.41
N GLY A 77 -11.08 -13.38 28.84
CA GLY A 77 -12.09 -12.50 29.46
C GLY A 77 -13.02 -11.85 28.41
N THR A 78 -13.99 -11.12 28.94
CA THR A 78 -14.95 -10.35 28.14
C THR A 78 -14.85 -8.86 28.46
N ILE A 79 -14.94 -8.01 27.43
CA ILE A 79 -14.85 -6.56 27.53
C ILE A 79 -16.12 -5.95 26.93
N PRO A 80 -17.00 -5.32 27.74
CA PRO A 80 -18.13 -4.59 27.20
C PRO A 80 -17.69 -3.43 26.29
N ILE A 81 -18.38 -3.28 25.19
CA ILE A 81 -18.14 -2.24 24.18
C ILE A 81 -19.36 -1.34 24.12
N THR A 82 -19.16 -0.04 24.31
CA THR A 82 -20.17 0.98 24.03
C THR A 82 -19.70 1.84 22.87
N VAL A 83 -20.50 1.94 21.82
CA VAL A 83 -20.22 2.81 20.66
C VAL A 83 -21.14 4.02 20.73
N GLY A 84 -20.56 5.21 20.77
CA GLY A 84 -21.28 6.47 20.85
C GLY A 84 -22.02 6.80 19.56
N ALA A 85 -23.28 7.20 19.68
CA ALA A 85 -24.06 7.70 18.55
C ALA A 85 -23.55 9.08 18.09
N GLY A 86 -23.74 9.42 16.82
CA GLY A 86 -23.55 10.78 16.34
C GLY A 86 -24.61 11.73 16.89
N GLY A 87 -24.23 13.00 17.09
CA GLY A 87 -25.14 14.05 17.50
C GLY A 87 -26.15 14.44 16.40
N THR A 88 -27.33 14.89 16.76
CA THR A 88 -28.33 15.38 15.81
C THR A 88 -27.95 16.74 15.27
N GLY A 89 -28.14 16.97 13.95
CA GLY A 89 -27.98 18.29 13.35
C GLY A 89 -29.09 19.25 13.74
N GLY A 90 -28.75 20.54 13.81
CA GLY A 90 -29.69 21.61 14.10
C GLY A 90 -30.69 21.85 12.97
N TYR A 91 -31.84 22.40 13.33
CA TYR A 91 -32.89 22.81 12.41
C TYR A 91 -33.49 24.13 12.87
N PHE A 92 -33.61 25.06 11.94
CA PHE A 92 -34.31 26.35 12.16
C PHE A 92 -35.64 26.31 11.44
N GLY A 93 -36.74 26.26 12.22
CA GLY A 93 -38.10 26.30 11.70
C GLY A 93 -38.48 27.72 11.35
N GLY A 94 -38.98 27.96 10.12
CA GLY A 94 -39.53 29.25 9.71
C GLY A 94 -40.81 29.65 10.49
N PRO A 95 -41.52 30.75 10.17
CA PRO A 95 -42.56 31.39 10.95
C PRO A 95 -43.90 30.63 11.10
N VAL A 96 -43.97 29.34 10.83
CA VAL A 96 -45.11 28.47 11.08
C VAL A 96 -44.66 27.36 12.04
N PRO A 97 -45.47 26.84 12.98
CA PRO A 97 -45.05 26.21 14.22
C PRO A 97 -44.31 24.85 14.10
N ALA A 98 -43.21 24.86 13.39
CA ALA A 98 -42.24 23.79 13.44
C ALA A 98 -41.20 24.17 14.51
N SER A 99 -41.12 23.42 15.56
CA SER A 99 -40.17 23.63 16.65
C SER A 99 -38.73 23.54 16.16
N ASP A 100 -37.91 24.55 16.52
CA ASP A 100 -36.46 24.49 16.31
C ASP A 100 -35.86 23.20 16.90
N ILE A 101 -34.87 22.62 16.22
CA ILE A 101 -34.08 21.51 16.76
C ILE A 101 -32.71 22.05 17.11
N THR A 102 -32.37 22.01 18.39
CA THR A 102 -31.02 22.30 18.88
C THR A 102 -30.08 21.18 18.49
N PRO A 103 -28.90 21.48 17.90
CA PRO A 103 -27.90 20.44 17.65
C PRO A 103 -27.45 19.82 18.95
N THR A 104 -27.04 18.54 18.91
CA THR A 104 -26.55 17.83 20.09
C THR A 104 -25.09 17.40 19.92
N ASP A 105 -24.40 17.24 21.05
CA ASP A 105 -23.10 16.62 21.10
C ASP A 105 -23.20 15.16 20.70
N GLY A 106 -22.07 14.57 20.26
CA GLY A 106 -21.95 13.14 20.02
C GLY A 106 -21.93 12.35 21.34
N GLY A 107 -22.18 11.06 21.24
CA GLY A 107 -22.11 10.13 22.38
C GLY A 107 -20.68 9.62 22.61
N ASN A 108 -20.37 9.29 23.86
CA ASN A 108 -19.09 8.68 24.25
C ASN A 108 -18.97 7.24 23.76
N SER A 109 -17.76 6.81 23.37
CA SER A 109 -17.45 5.40 23.16
C SER A 109 -16.57 4.88 24.29
N ILE A 110 -16.86 3.65 24.75
CA ILE A 110 -16.20 3.06 25.92
C ILE A 110 -15.72 1.64 25.57
N PHE A 111 -14.44 1.41 25.72
CA PHE A 111 -13.85 0.09 25.83
C PHE A 111 -13.70 -0.23 27.31
N ALA A 112 -14.70 -0.92 27.90
CA ALA A 112 -14.80 -1.14 29.31
C ALA A 112 -13.90 -2.27 29.81
N ASN A 113 -12.61 -2.17 29.53
CA ASN A 113 -11.58 -3.10 29.96
C ASN A 113 -11.48 -3.11 31.50
N PRO A 114 -11.66 -4.26 32.16
CA PRO A 114 -11.62 -4.34 33.64
C PRO A 114 -10.27 -3.87 34.24
N LEU A 115 -9.19 -3.97 33.51
CA LEU A 115 -7.86 -3.56 33.97
C LEU A 115 -7.60 -2.06 33.79
N ASN A 116 -8.13 -1.47 32.70
CA ASN A 116 -7.96 -0.06 32.34
C ASN A 116 -9.11 0.36 31.42
N PRO A 117 -10.22 0.89 31.91
CA PRO A 117 -11.31 1.34 31.07
C PRO A 117 -10.91 2.58 30.26
N ILE A 118 -11.22 2.57 28.97
CA ILE A 118 -10.86 3.62 28.02
C ILE A 118 -12.15 4.27 27.52
N THR A 119 -12.30 5.56 27.81
CA THR A 119 -13.43 6.38 27.31
C THR A 119 -12.91 7.40 26.32
N SER A 120 -13.59 7.51 25.19
CA SER A 120 -13.43 8.59 24.23
C SER A 120 -14.68 9.45 24.25
N GLU A 121 -14.51 10.77 24.41
CA GLU A 121 -15.62 11.72 24.57
C GLU A 121 -16.23 12.06 23.22
N GLY A 122 -17.57 12.22 23.19
CA GLY A 122 -18.30 12.68 22.01
C GLY A 122 -17.84 14.05 21.51
N GLY A 123 -18.00 14.29 20.22
CA GLY A 123 -17.67 15.58 19.61
C GLY A 123 -18.68 16.66 19.97
N GLY A 124 -18.23 17.88 20.15
CA GLY A 124 -19.07 19.03 20.48
C GLY A 124 -19.98 19.44 19.32
N LYS A 125 -21.21 19.80 19.61
CA LYS A 125 -22.16 20.35 18.61
C LYS A 125 -21.68 21.67 18.02
N GLY A 126 -22.03 21.96 16.79
CA GLY A 126 -21.83 23.27 16.19
C GLY A 126 -22.73 24.33 16.82
N GLY A 127 -22.22 25.58 17.00
CA GLY A 127 -23.00 26.70 17.40
C GLY A 127 -24.06 27.03 16.35
N GLY A 128 -25.26 27.42 16.76
CA GLY A 128 -26.35 27.67 15.83
C GLY A 128 -27.24 28.86 16.23
N ARG A 129 -27.99 29.40 15.27
CA ARG A 129 -29.07 30.39 15.50
C ARG A 129 -30.40 29.67 15.65
N LEU A 130 -31.15 29.97 16.68
CA LEU A 130 -32.51 29.50 16.95
C LEU A 130 -33.47 30.70 17.06
N SER A 131 -34.75 30.46 16.94
CA SER A 131 -35.78 31.52 17.07
C SER A 131 -35.82 32.14 18.49
N SER A 132 -35.34 31.38 19.47
CA SER A 132 -35.22 31.80 20.88
C SER A 132 -33.89 32.46 21.24
N GLY A 133 -32.95 32.59 20.30
CA GLY A 133 -31.58 33.11 20.50
C GLY A 133 -30.53 32.16 19.95
N GLY A 134 -29.24 32.45 20.18
CA GLY A 134 -28.14 31.62 19.70
C GLY A 134 -27.89 30.41 20.61
N SER A 135 -27.46 29.28 20.01
CA SER A 135 -26.89 28.12 20.72
C SER A 135 -25.36 28.14 20.63
N ALA A 136 -24.68 28.13 21.74
CA ALA A 136 -23.22 28.07 21.79
C ALA A 136 -22.70 26.76 21.21
N ALA A 137 -21.48 26.82 20.69
CA ALA A 137 -20.76 25.59 20.29
C ALA A 137 -20.43 24.73 21.50
N GLY A 138 -20.56 23.42 21.34
CA GLY A 138 -20.26 22.42 22.38
C GLY A 138 -18.77 22.11 22.43
N SER A 139 -18.29 21.83 23.66
CA SER A 139 -17.00 21.21 23.89
C SER A 139 -17.15 19.70 23.87
N GLY A 140 -16.08 18.97 23.50
CA GLY A 140 -16.09 17.51 23.44
C GLY A 140 -14.75 16.97 23.01
N GLY A 141 -14.67 15.72 22.57
CA GLY A 141 -13.46 15.10 22.04
C GLY A 141 -12.73 16.01 21.05
N SER A 142 -13.50 16.60 20.13
CA SER A 142 -13.15 17.85 19.42
C SER A 142 -14.29 18.85 19.56
N GLY A 143 -13.98 20.14 19.61
CA GLY A 143 -14.97 21.21 19.81
C GLY A 143 -15.76 21.53 18.55
N GLY A 144 -17.01 21.97 18.71
CA GLY A 144 -17.82 22.49 17.61
C GLY A 144 -17.39 23.90 17.19
N GLY A 145 -17.64 24.26 15.94
CA GLY A 145 -17.40 25.60 15.39
C GLY A 145 -18.40 26.63 15.91
N GLY A 146 -17.93 27.84 16.13
CA GLY A 146 -18.77 29.00 16.56
C GLY A 146 -19.71 29.50 15.45
N VAL A 147 -20.79 30.15 15.88
CA VAL A 147 -21.77 30.81 14.98
C VAL A 147 -21.38 32.26 14.75
N SER A 148 -21.78 32.81 13.61
CA SER A 148 -21.74 34.20 13.33
C SER A 148 -23.14 34.79 13.39
N ALA A 149 -23.26 36.08 13.80
CA ALA A 149 -24.43 36.93 13.74
C ALA A 149 -25.47 36.84 14.86
N GLY A 150 -25.79 37.98 15.46
CA GLY A 150 -27.00 38.31 16.24
C GLY A 150 -27.35 37.33 17.37
N ALA A 151 -26.42 36.43 17.69
CA ALA A 151 -26.58 35.38 18.67
C ALA A 151 -26.32 35.90 20.10
N ALA A 152 -26.84 35.18 21.09
CA ALA A 152 -26.58 35.45 22.50
C ALA A 152 -25.07 35.46 22.79
N PRO A 153 -24.61 36.21 23.81
CA PRO A 153 -23.21 36.25 24.22
C PRO A 153 -22.64 34.84 24.39
N GLY A 154 -21.46 34.59 23.82
CA GLY A 154 -20.79 33.31 23.83
C GLY A 154 -21.08 32.36 22.65
N ALA A 155 -22.09 32.66 21.80
CA ALA A 155 -22.40 31.79 20.65
C ALA A 155 -21.36 31.88 19.53
N SER A 156 -20.57 32.95 19.46
CA SER A 156 -19.43 33.10 18.53
C SER A 156 -18.20 32.31 18.96
N ASP A 157 -18.13 31.84 20.20
CA ASP A 157 -16.99 31.15 20.72
C ASP A 157 -16.89 29.70 20.16
N ALA A 158 -15.70 29.29 19.92
CA ALA A 158 -15.41 27.90 19.55
C ALA A 158 -15.61 26.97 20.75
N GLY A 159 -16.13 25.78 20.49
CA GLY A 159 -16.04 24.69 21.47
C GLY A 159 -14.61 24.24 21.64
N SER A 160 -14.21 23.94 22.87
CA SER A 160 -12.87 23.43 23.18
C SER A 160 -12.81 21.92 23.05
N ALA A 161 -11.60 21.37 22.82
CA ALA A 161 -11.35 19.95 23.00
C ALA A 161 -11.29 19.63 24.48
N SER A 162 -12.13 18.71 24.94
CA SER A 162 -12.22 18.30 26.33
C SER A 162 -12.59 16.81 26.43
N PRO A 163 -11.78 15.98 27.09
CA PRO A 163 -10.45 16.28 27.64
C PRO A 163 -9.41 16.55 26.55
N SER A 164 -8.35 17.27 26.92
CA SER A 164 -7.23 17.53 26.01
C SER A 164 -6.58 16.20 25.51
N GLY A 165 -6.11 16.22 24.26
CA GLY A 165 -5.41 15.05 23.67
C GLY A 165 -6.33 14.04 22.98
N GLN A 166 -7.65 14.27 22.91
CA GLN A 166 -8.58 13.44 22.12
C GLN A 166 -8.99 14.08 20.78
N GLY A 167 -8.68 15.37 20.59
CA GLY A 167 -9.00 16.15 19.41
C GLY A 167 -8.58 17.60 19.55
N ASN A 168 -9.13 18.48 18.72
CA ASN A 168 -8.80 19.91 18.68
C ASN A 168 -10.05 20.79 18.81
N ALA A 169 -9.85 22.06 19.14
CA ALA A 169 -10.93 23.03 19.22
C ALA A 169 -11.60 23.28 17.86
N GLY A 170 -12.84 23.70 17.87
CA GLY A 170 -13.49 24.28 16.71
C GLY A 170 -12.94 25.66 16.37
N GLY A 171 -13.32 26.20 15.21
CA GLY A 171 -13.03 27.58 14.82
C GLY A 171 -13.96 28.57 15.53
N SER A 172 -13.46 29.77 15.79
CA SER A 172 -14.29 30.86 16.34
C SER A 172 -15.11 31.52 15.23
N GLY A 173 -16.38 31.85 15.55
CA GLY A 173 -17.25 32.69 14.74
C GLY A 173 -16.93 34.19 14.89
N GLN A 174 -17.66 35.04 14.14
CA GLN A 174 -17.63 36.50 14.27
C GLN A 174 -19.00 37.00 14.74
N GLY A 175 -19.05 37.91 15.64
CA GLY A 175 -20.28 38.51 16.14
C GLY A 175 -21.01 39.47 15.16
N ALA A 176 -20.82 39.34 13.85
CA ALA A 176 -21.42 40.21 12.83
C ALA A 176 -22.51 39.47 12.03
N ASP A 177 -23.53 40.22 11.56
CA ASP A 177 -24.60 39.70 10.69
C ASP A 177 -24.04 39.34 9.30
N ASN A 178 -24.60 38.29 8.68
CA ASN A 178 -24.35 37.86 7.30
C ASN A 178 -22.97 37.22 7.02
N VAL A 179 -22.17 36.87 8.01
CA VAL A 179 -20.90 36.14 7.81
C VAL A 179 -21.10 34.62 7.86
N GLY A 180 -20.13 33.87 7.32
CA GLY A 180 -20.14 32.42 7.31
C GLY A 180 -19.91 31.82 8.72
N GLY A 181 -20.24 30.56 8.90
CA GLY A 181 -19.99 29.80 10.12
C GLY A 181 -18.58 29.25 10.19
N ALA A 182 -18.07 29.01 11.37
CA ALA A 182 -16.77 28.41 11.63
C ALA A 182 -16.80 26.89 11.48
N GLY A 183 -15.66 26.27 11.19
CA GLY A 183 -15.52 24.81 11.09
C GLY A 183 -15.43 24.15 12.47
N GLY A 184 -15.96 22.95 12.61
CA GLY A 184 -15.74 22.09 13.78
C GLY A 184 -14.33 21.52 13.83
N GLY A 185 -13.80 21.26 15.03
CA GLY A 185 -12.49 20.65 15.22
C GLY A 185 -12.45 19.20 14.74
N GLY A 186 -11.32 18.77 14.25
CA GLY A 186 -11.01 17.36 13.93
C GLY A 186 -9.98 16.78 14.90
N ALA A 187 -9.74 15.48 14.84
CA ALA A 187 -8.76 14.83 15.71
C ALA A 187 -7.32 15.26 15.40
N GLY A 188 -7.03 15.56 14.12
CA GLY A 188 -5.69 15.96 13.67
C GLY A 188 -5.43 17.47 13.63
N ALA A 189 -6.48 18.30 13.50
CA ALA A 189 -6.34 19.76 13.49
C ALA A 189 -7.59 20.48 13.99
N ALA A 190 -7.41 21.74 14.40
CA ALA A 190 -8.51 22.63 14.74
C ALA A 190 -9.38 22.98 13.51
N GLY A 191 -10.64 23.35 13.76
CA GLY A 191 -11.52 23.89 12.73
C GLY A 191 -11.11 25.31 12.30
N GLY A 192 -11.47 25.69 11.07
CA GLY A 192 -11.23 27.02 10.53
C GLY A 192 -12.05 28.09 11.24
N SER A 193 -11.40 29.16 11.67
CA SER A 193 -12.07 30.35 12.25
C SER A 193 -12.48 31.34 11.17
N VAL A 194 -13.60 32.03 11.37
CA VAL A 194 -14.04 33.09 10.50
C VAL A 194 -13.07 34.29 10.59
N PRO A 195 -12.47 34.73 9.47
CA PRO A 195 -11.56 35.88 9.47
C PRO A 195 -12.28 37.18 9.90
N PRO A 196 -11.56 38.14 10.51
CA PRO A 196 -12.13 39.46 10.82
C PRO A 196 -12.63 40.15 9.55
N GLY A 197 -13.87 40.66 9.57
CA GLY A 197 -14.45 41.40 8.44
C GLY A 197 -15.89 41.75 8.76
N ASN A 198 -16.37 42.94 8.27
CA ASN A 198 -17.75 43.26 8.33
C ASN A 198 -18.51 42.47 7.24
N GLY A 199 -19.63 41.88 7.63
CA GLY A 199 -20.51 41.16 6.72
C GLY A 199 -21.25 42.08 5.76
N ASP A 200 -20.53 42.85 4.93
CA ASP A 200 -21.13 43.72 3.92
C ASP A 200 -21.73 42.88 2.80
N GLY A 201 -23.06 42.89 2.72
CA GLY A 201 -23.88 42.04 1.86
C GLY A 201 -23.72 42.24 0.35
N GLY A 202 -22.58 42.64 -0.13
CA GLY A 202 -22.34 42.86 -1.56
C GLY A 202 -20.90 42.64 -2.03
N ASN A 203 -19.97 42.27 -1.14
CA ASN A 203 -18.56 42.11 -1.51
C ASN A 203 -18.19 40.65 -1.68
N THR A 204 -18.06 40.18 -2.93
CA THR A 204 -17.69 38.80 -3.31
C THR A 204 -16.28 38.40 -2.90
N THR A 205 -15.46 39.36 -2.46
CA THR A 205 -14.05 39.10 -2.05
C THR A 205 -13.86 39.01 -0.54
N ASN A 206 -14.90 39.27 0.27
CA ASN A 206 -14.80 39.20 1.71
C ASN A 206 -14.81 37.74 2.20
N GLN A 207 -13.65 37.22 2.63
CA GLN A 207 -13.50 35.85 3.12
C GLN A 207 -14.34 35.52 4.36
N ALA A 208 -14.81 36.55 5.11
CA ALA A 208 -15.71 36.36 6.23
C ALA A 208 -17.09 35.84 5.83
N ASN A 209 -17.50 35.96 4.56
CA ASN A 209 -18.78 35.48 4.07
C ASN A 209 -18.79 33.97 3.72
N PHE A 210 -17.63 33.34 3.61
CA PHE A 210 -17.52 31.92 3.29
C PHE A 210 -17.54 31.06 4.55
N GLY A 211 -18.19 29.91 4.47
CA GLY A 211 -18.11 28.88 5.52
C GLY A 211 -16.68 28.36 5.66
N GLN A 212 -16.25 28.18 6.87
CA GLN A 212 -14.90 27.74 7.18
C GLN A 212 -14.77 26.22 7.19
N PRO A 213 -13.62 25.66 6.80
CA PRO A 213 -13.44 24.23 6.72
C PRO A 213 -13.40 23.58 8.11
N GLY A 214 -13.88 22.35 8.20
CA GLY A 214 -13.68 21.47 9.35
C GLY A 214 -12.22 21.04 9.50
N GLY A 215 -11.79 20.82 10.73
CA GLY A 215 -10.46 20.28 11.04
C GLY A 215 -10.27 18.88 10.50
N ILE A 216 -9.08 18.57 10.00
CA ILE A 216 -8.76 17.23 9.51
C ILE A 216 -8.75 16.21 10.63
N GLY A 217 -9.03 14.93 10.31
CA GLY A 217 -8.95 13.80 11.24
C GLY A 217 -7.52 13.36 11.53
N ALA A 218 -7.41 12.33 12.36
CA ALA A 218 -6.13 11.70 12.69
C ALA A 218 -5.98 10.35 11.97
N TYR A 219 -4.75 9.98 11.70
CA TYR A 219 -4.40 8.71 11.07
C TYR A 219 -4.21 7.59 12.08
N THR A 220 -4.62 6.39 11.71
CA THR A 220 -4.26 5.15 12.40
C THR A 220 -3.93 4.06 11.41
N THR A 221 -3.09 3.12 11.83
CA THR A 221 -2.76 1.91 11.08
C THR A 221 -3.33 0.65 11.73
N ILE A 222 -4.25 0.79 12.69
CA ILE A 222 -4.79 -0.36 13.45
C ILE A 222 -5.45 -1.41 12.55
N THR A 223 -6.07 -0.97 11.44
CA THR A 223 -6.71 -1.85 10.46
C THR A 223 -5.74 -2.46 9.44
N GLY A 224 -4.44 -2.19 9.57
CA GLY A 224 -3.41 -2.60 8.60
C GLY A 224 -3.13 -1.55 7.52
N PHE A 225 -4.00 -0.55 7.35
CA PHE A 225 -3.81 0.56 6.41
C PHE A 225 -3.83 1.88 7.15
N SER A 226 -3.11 2.87 6.60
CA SER A 226 -3.24 4.25 7.06
C SER A 226 -4.61 4.76 6.67
N LYS A 227 -5.50 4.88 7.64
CA LYS A 227 -6.85 5.42 7.45
C LYS A 227 -7.05 6.61 8.37
N MET A 228 -7.70 7.65 7.85
CA MET A 228 -8.03 8.84 8.61
C MET A 228 -9.45 8.73 9.16
N PHE A 229 -9.64 9.15 10.42
CA PHE A 229 -10.91 9.17 11.11
C PHE A 229 -11.10 10.49 11.83
N ALA A 230 -12.33 10.78 12.27
CA ALA A 230 -12.66 11.91 13.13
C ALA A 230 -12.32 13.27 12.51
N GLY A 231 -12.79 13.53 11.28
CA GLY A 231 -12.78 14.86 10.68
C GLY A 231 -13.93 15.75 11.19
N GLY A 232 -13.69 17.04 11.39
CA GLY A 232 -14.70 18.02 11.82
C GLY A 232 -15.64 18.45 10.68
N GLY A 233 -16.83 18.90 10.99
CA GLY A 233 -17.80 19.42 10.02
C GLY A 233 -17.46 20.84 9.50
N GLY A 234 -17.82 21.15 8.27
CA GLY A 234 -17.68 22.50 7.68
C GLY A 234 -18.76 23.47 8.18
N GLY A 235 -18.41 24.74 8.31
CA GLY A 235 -19.33 25.83 8.64
C GLY A 235 -20.24 26.21 7.48
N SER A 236 -21.37 26.87 7.74
CA SER A 236 -22.30 27.39 6.70
C SER A 236 -21.72 28.57 5.96
N GLY A 237 -22.10 28.77 4.69
CA GLY A 237 -21.88 30.05 4.00
C GLY A 237 -22.76 31.18 4.55
N GLY A 238 -22.37 32.47 4.38
CA GLY A 238 -23.11 33.66 4.84
C GLY A 238 -24.36 33.92 4.01
N THR A 239 -25.29 34.75 4.54
CA THR A 239 -26.62 35.07 3.95
C THR A 239 -26.78 36.45 3.34
N GLY A 240 -25.71 37.22 3.18
CA GLY A 240 -25.73 38.67 2.94
C GLY A 240 -26.41 39.18 1.67
N ASP A 241 -26.61 38.38 0.65
CA ASP A 241 -27.25 38.78 -0.61
C ASP A 241 -27.98 37.60 -1.25
N THR A 242 -29.22 37.83 -1.71
CA THR A 242 -30.03 36.83 -2.40
C THR A 242 -29.47 36.44 -3.79
N THR A 243 -28.50 37.19 -4.30
CA THR A 243 -27.88 37.01 -5.62
C THR A 243 -26.50 36.36 -5.55
N LEU A 244 -25.88 36.30 -4.36
CA LEU A 244 -24.53 35.75 -4.15
C LEU A 244 -24.56 34.48 -3.29
N ASN A 245 -24.23 33.37 -3.92
CA ASN A 245 -24.09 32.05 -3.25
C ASN A 245 -22.71 31.93 -2.61
N TYR A 246 -22.57 32.25 -1.32
CA TYR A 246 -21.32 32.00 -0.60
C TYR A 246 -21.18 30.53 -0.27
N SER A 247 -20.03 29.94 -0.62
CA SER A 247 -19.79 28.52 -0.41
C SER A 247 -19.72 28.17 1.07
N GLY A 248 -20.32 27.04 1.43
CA GLY A 248 -20.12 26.39 2.73
C GLY A 248 -18.72 25.82 2.84
N GLY A 249 -18.21 25.68 4.06
CA GLY A 249 -16.92 25.09 4.35
C GLY A 249 -16.88 23.59 4.03
N HIS A 250 -15.76 23.12 3.51
CA HIS A 250 -15.55 21.68 3.33
C HIS A 250 -15.49 20.97 4.67
N GLY A 251 -16.04 19.78 4.74
CA GLY A 251 -15.80 18.87 5.87
C GLY A 251 -14.34 18.44 5.93
N GLY A 252 -13.80 18.28 7.13
CA GLY A 252 -12.44 17.78 7.35
C GLY A 252 -12.26 16.37 6.81
N ALA A 253 -11.09 16.08 6.22
CA ALA A 253 -10.75 14.73 5.82
C ALA A 253 -10.83 13.78 7.04
N GLY A 254 -11.31 12.56 6.84
CA GLY A 254 -11.68 11.64 7.93
C GLY A 254 -13.18 11.57 8.17
N GLY A 255 -13.99 11.96 7.15
CA GLY A 255 -15.44 11.78 7.13
C GLY A 255 -16.27 13.01 7.54
N GLY A 256 -15.67 14.18 7.74
CA GLY A 256 -16.40 15.41 8.12
C GLY A 256 -17.49 15.79 7.11
N GLY A 257 -18.67 16.18 7.59
CA GLY A 257 -19.78 16.62 6.78
C GLY A 257 -19.54 18.02 6.20
N GLN A 258 -19.89 18.25 4.94
CA GLN A 258 -19.74 19.54 4.27
C GLN A 258 -20.80 20.54 4.76
N GLY A 259 -20.39 21.77 5.00
CA GLY A 259 -21.29 22.89 5.24
C GLY A 259 -22.05 23.27 3.97
N ARG A 260 -23.21 23.90 4.16
CA ARG A 260 -24.10 24.31 3.07
C ARG A 260 -23.77 25.67 2.54
N ASN A 261 -23.92 25.87 1.21
CA ASN A 261 -23.80 27.16 0.55
C ASN A 261 -24.92 28.15 0.98
N GLY A 262 -24.61 29.46 1.03
CA GLY A 262 -25.60 30.47 1.23
C GLY A 262 -26.59 30.58 0.05
N GLY A 263 -27.85 30.86 0.30
CA GLY A 263 -28.84 31.16 -0.76
C GLY A 263 -29.52 29.96 -1.43
N GLU A 264 -29.08 28.71 -1.19
CA GLU A 264 -29.74 27.54 -1.79
C GLU A 264 -31.06 27.19 -1.07
N PRO A 265 -32.19 27.03 -1.78
CA PRO A 265 -33.44 26.56 -1.18
C PRO A 265 -33.41 25.02 -0.97
N ASN A 266 -33.97 24.52 0.13
CA ASN A 266 -34.27 23.11 0.39
C ASN A 266 -33.10 22.12 0.46
N GLY A 267 -31.88 22.50 0.87
CA GLY A 267 -30.75 21.57 1.01
C GLY A 267 -30.53 21.07 2.43
N ILE A 268 -29.94 19.90 2.57
CA ILE A 268 -29.43 19.33 3.82
C ILE A 268 -27.90 19.43 3.78
N ALA A 269 -27.26 19.93 4.83
CA ALA A 269 -25.80 19.89 4.95
C ALA A 269 -25.32 18.46 5.11
N GLY A 270 -24.09 18.18 4.75
CA GLY A 270 -23.49 16.84 4.79
C GLY A 270 -23.45 16.29 6.23
N SER A 271 -23.86 15.05 6.41
CA SER A 271 -23.67 14.34 7.68
C SER A 271 -22.22 13.84 7.82
N GLY A 272 -21.76 13.70 9.04
CA GLY A 272 -20.52 13.01 9.35
C GLY A 272 -20.58 11.52 8.96
N GLY A 273 -19.46 10.93 8.58
CA GLY A 273 -19.38 9.52 8.19
C GLY A 273 -19.66 8.58 9.35
N GLU A 274 -20.55 7.62 9.14
CA GLU A 274 -20.87 6.58 10.14
C GLU A 274 -19.65 5.69 10.40
N GLY A 275 -19.45 5.32 11.68
CA GLY A 275 -18.28 4.53 12.12
C GLY A 275 -16.95 5.29 12.00
N GLN A 276 -17.00 6.61 11.76
CA GLN A 276 -15.80 7.43 11.61
C GLN A 276 -15.67 8.51 12.70
N GLY A 277 -16.69 8.66 13.57
CA GLY A 277 -16.68 9.68 14.61
C GLY A 277 -16.63 11.12 14.10
N ALA A 278 -17.12 11.38 12.89
CA ALA A 278 -16.95 12.64 12.19
C ALA A 278 -18.04 13.65 12.49
N GLY A 279 -17.73 14.95 12.54
CA GLY A 279 -18.69 16.03 12.79
C GLY A 279 -19.61 16.31 11.59
N GLY A 280 -20.85 16.74 11.84
CA GLY A 280 -21.82 17.15 10.81
C GLY A 280 -21.62 18.56 10.32
N GLY A 281 -21.91 18.81 9.04
CA GLY A 281 -21.85 20.15 8.41
C GLY A 281 -22.99 21.06 8.85
N ALA A 282 -22.74 22.37 8.89
CA ALA A 282 -23.75 23.38 9.24
C ALA A 282 -24.64 23.73 8.06
N SER A 283 -25.91 24.04 8.34
CA SER A 283 -26.85 24.57 7.36
C SER A 283 -26.93 26.11 7.38
N ASN A 284 -27.45 26.68 6.30
CA ASN A 284 -27.75 28.07 6.20
C ASN A 284 -29.25 28.31 5.91
N GLN A 285 -29.80 29.47 6.23
CA GLN A 285 -31.16 29.88 5.85
C GLN A 285 -31.12 30.61 4.50
N PRO A 286 -32.05 30.31 3.55
CA PRO A 286 -32.25 31.19 2.39
C PRO A 286 -32.64 32.60 2.82
N GLY A 287 -32.12 33.63 2.13
CA GLY A 287 -32.37 35.05 2.44
C GLY A 287 -33.86 35.48 2.40
N ASN A 288 -34.76 34.60 1.97
CA ASN A 288 -36.19 34.82 1.98
C ASN A 288 -36.85 33.93 3.04
N LYS A 289 -37.41 34.57 4.10
CA LYS A 289 -38.04 33.91 5.24
C LYS A 289 -39.25 33.00 4.92
N ALA A 290 -39.65 32.92 3.65
CA ALA A 290 -40.80 32.15 3.19
C ALA A 290 -40.42 30.77 2.60
N SER A 291 -39.13 30.40 2.58
CA SER A 291 -38.68 29.12 2.01
C SER A 291 -38.57 28.03 3.08
N PRO A 292 -38.80 26.72 2.74
CA PRO A 292 -38.74 25.67 3.72
C PRO A 292 -37.35 25.56 4.35
N ALA A 293 -37.37 25.22 5.62
CA ALA A 293 -36.25 25.29 6.55
C ALA A 293 -35.06 24.38 6.19
N ALA A 294 -33.85 24.83 6.40
CA ALA A 294 -32.62 24.12 6.13
C ALA A 294 -32.19 23.26 7.34
N ARG A 295 -31.80 22.02 7.06
CA ARG A 295 -31.33 21.09 8.08
C ARG A 295 -29.80 20.97 8.04
N SER A 296 -29.19 20.96 9.19
CA SER A 296 -27.78 20.64 9.37
C SER A 296 -27.55 19.14 9.38
N GLY A 297 -26.38 18.73 9.00
CA GLY A 297 -25.97 17.32 9.05
C GLY A 297 -25.80 16.82 10.48
N GLY A 298 -26.23 15.61 10.75
CA GLY A 298 -25.89 14.90 12.00
C GLY A 298 -24.40 14.53 12.03
N GLY A 299 -23.85 14.35 13.22
CA GLY A 299 -22.54 13.71 13.39
C GLY A 299 -22.60 12.22 13.04
N GLY A 300 -21.49 11.64 12.65
CA GLY A 300 -21.35 10.21 12.43
C GLY A 300 -21.19 9.46 13.75
N SER A 301 -21.63 8.20 13.79
CA SER A 301 -21.39 7.32 14.94
C SER A 301 -19.90 7.07 15.15
N GLY A 302 -19.50 6.74 16.38
CA GLY A 302 -18.18 6.24 16.71
C GLY A 302 -17.93 4.82 16.23
N ALA A 303 -16.77 4.29 16.58
CA ALA A 303 -16.40 2.90 16.39
C ALA A 303 -15.36 2.48 17.43
N ILE A 304 -15.26 1.18 17.72
CA ILE A 304 -14.15 0.61 18.47
C ILE A 304 -13.52 -0.49 17.64
N ILE A 305 -12.20 -0.37 17.41
CA ILE A 305 -11.45 -1.38 16.67
C ILE A 305 -10.43 -1.99 17.62
N VAL A 306 -10.52 -3.31 17.82
CA VAL A 306 -9.61 -4.07 18.68
C VAL A 306 -8.74 -4.95 17.80
N LYS A 307 -7.43 -4.84 17.98
CA LYS A 307 -6.44 -5.69 17.34
C LYS A 307 -5.76 -6.54 18.39
N GLU A 308 -6.08 -7.83 18.40
CA GLU A 308 -5.41 -8.80 19.23
C GLU A 308 -4.12 -9.28 18.55
N LYS A 309 -3.05 -9.36 19.34
CA LYS A 309 -1.79 -9.94 18.88
C LYS A 309 -1.69 -11.35 19.41
N ASP A 310 -1.52 -12.31 18.52
CA ASP A 310 -1.23 -13.68 18.94
C ASP A 310 0.13 -13.72 19.65
N SER A 311 0.16 -14.22 20.87
CA SER A 311 1.39 -14.45 21.61
C SER A 311 1.41 -15.89 22.13
N ALA A 312 2.56 -16.56 21.99
CA ALA A 312 2.78 -17.82 22.66
C ALA A 312 3.36 -17.55 24.04
N ASN A 313 2.64 -17.93 25.08
CA ASN A 313 3.11 -17.85 26.45
C ASN A 313 3.38 -19.26 26.98
N GLY A 314 4.59 -19.51 27.47
CA GLY A 314 4.98 -20.77 28.10
C GLY A 314 6.23 -21.43 27.55
N MET A 315 6.57 -22.56 28.09
CA MET A 315 7.62 -23.46 27.59
C MET A 315 6.97 -24.52 26.69
N PHE A 316 7.51 -24.68 25.50
CA PHE A 316 7.08 -25.70 24.54
C PHE A 316 8.24 -26.62 24.25
N ASP A 317 8.03 -27.93 24.35
CA ASP A 317 9.01 -28.90 23.89
C ASP A 317 9.12 -28.88 22.34
N MET A 318 10.23 -29.40 21.81
CA MET A 318 10.49 -29.41 20.36
C MET A 318 9.38 -30.14 19.57
N LYS A 319 8.78 -31.18 20.15
CA LYS A 319 7.73 -31.98 19.50
C LYS A 319 6.43 -31.16 19.42
N SER A 320 6.08 -30.49 20.50
CA SER A 320 4.90 -29.60 20.53
C SER A 320 5.06 -28.42 19.60
N GLN A 321 6.26 -27.81 19.53
CA GLN A 321 6.58 -26.77 18.57
C GLN A 321 6.48 -27.26 17.12
N PHE A 322 7.06 -28.42 16.82
CA PHE A 322 7.00 -29.05 15.51
C PHE A 322 5.55 -29.37 15.11
N SER A 323 4.78 -29.99 16.01
CA SER A 323 3.39 -30.34 15.74
C SER A 323 2.51 -29.10 15.54
N ALA A 324 2.68 -28.07 16.35
CA ALA A 324 1.97 -26.78 16.18
C ALA A 324 2.38 -26.07 14.90
N ASN A 325 3.64 -26.13 14.53
CA ASN A 325 4.18 -25.57 13.31
C ASN A 325 3.61 -26.27 12.05
N VAL A 326 3.63 -27.61 12.03
CA VAL A 326 3.06 -28.42 10.94
C VAL A 326 1.54 -28.18 10.83
N ALA A 327 0.85 -28.03 11.97
CA ALA A 327 -0.58 -27.74 12.02
C ALA A 327 -0.93 -26.28 11.74
N GLY A 328 0.05 -25.41 11.44
CA GLY A 328 -0.18 -23.97 11.23
C GLY A 328 -0.64 -23.19 12.47
N ARG A 329 -0.47 -23.77 13.67
CA ARG A 329 -0.91 -23.20 14.96
C ARG A 329 0.21 -22.57 15.78
N TRP A 330 1.46 -22.66 15.31
CA TRP A 330 2.58 -22.02 15.99
C TRP A 330 2.54 -20.51 15.73
N PRO A 331 2.59 -19.69 16.80
CA PRO A 331 2.67 -18.23 16.64
C PRO A 331 3.90 -17.87 15.80
N GLY A 332 3.71 -17.08 14.78
CA GLY A 332 4.73 -16.77 13.75
C GLY A 332 4.52 -17.50 12.43
N LYS A 333 3.69 -18.55 12.39
CA LYS A 333 3.33 -19.22 11.14
C LYS A 333 1.90 -18.93 10.67
N ALA A 334 1.01 -18.50 11.56
CA ALA A 334 -0.34 -18.08 11.17
C ALA A 334 -0.38 -16.76 10.36
N GLY A 335 0.74 -16.01 10.32
CA GLY A 335 0.93 -14.88 9.41
C GLY A 335 1.51 -15.26 8.05
N SER A 336 1.97 -16.50 7.89
CA SER A 336 2.50 -17.07 6.65
C SER A 336 1.42 -17.45 5.61
N LEU A 337 0.16 -17.18 5.89
CA LEU A 337 -0.94 -17.45 4.94
C LEU A 337 -0.90 -16.57 3.68
N ASN A 338 0.04 -15.63 3.63
CA ASN A 338 0.18 -14.68 2.53
C ASN A 338 1.59 -14.72 1.90
N GLU A 339 2.37 -15.76 2.14
CA GLU A 339 3.64 -15.93 1.44
C GLU A 339 3.37 -16.27 -0.02
N VAL A 340 3.85 -15.42 -0.90
CA VAL A 340 3.97 -15.75 -2.32
C VAL A 340 5.19 -16.65 -2.47
N SER A 341 4.95 -17.94 -2.71
CA SER A 341 6.00 -18.95 -2.72
C SER A 341 6.66 -19.13 -4.08
N ASN A 342 5.98 -18.70 -5.16
CA ASN A 342 6.46 -18.89 -6.52
C ASN A 342 6.19 -17.66 -7.37
N SER A 343 7.04 -17.47 -8.36
CA SER A 343 6.87 -16.54 -9.47
C SER A 343 7.12 -17.24 -10.80
N LEU A 344 6.71 -16.61 -11.87
CA LEU A 344 7.05 -17.01 -13.23
C LEU A 344 7.99 -15.97 -13.84
N ARG A 345 9.13 -16.43 -14.31
CA ARG A 345 10.09 -15.65 -15.07
C ARG A 345 9.69 -15.62 -16.55
N PHE A 346 9.65 -14.43 -17.10
CA PHE A 346 9.44 -14.18 -18.52
C PHE A 346 10.75 -13.70 -19.13
N THR A 347 11.15 -14.34 -20.22
CA THR A 347 12.32 -13.92 -21.00
C THR A 347 11.84 -13.40 -22.36
N ARG A 348 12.12 -12.13 -22.64
CA ARG A 348 11.71 -11.48 -23.91
C ARG A 348 12.27 -12.21 -25.13
N ALA A 349 13.55 -12.60 -25.08
CA ALA A 349 14.24 -13.27 -26.18
C ALA A 349 13.57 -14.59 -26.56
N ASP A 350 12.93 -15.27 -25.61
CA ASP A 350 12.22 -16.52 -25.82
C ASP A 350 10.78 -16.31 -26.29
N SER A 351 10.28 -15.04 -26.25
CA SER A 351 8.87 -14.72 -26.55
C SER A 351 7.89 -15.46 -25.62
N ALA A 352 8.24 -15.53 -24.34
CA ALA A 352 7.46 -16.24 -23.31
C ALA A 352 6.11 -15.56 -23.03
N GLN A 353 5.03 -16.35 -22.98
CA GLN A 353 3.69 -15.85 -22.72
C GLN A 353 2.76 -16.91 -22.13
N LEU A 354 1.69 -16.44 -21.46
CA LEU A 354 0.56 -17.26 -21.08
C LEU A 354 -0.70 -16.75 -21.80
N THR A 355 -1.59 -17.66 -22.21
CA THR A 355 -2.81 -17.34 -22.98
C THR A 355 -4.03 -18.03 -22.41
N PHE A 356 -5.12 -17.25 -22.25
CA PHE A 356 -6.45 -17.73 -21.89
C PHE A 356 -7.47 -17.08 -22.82
N THR A 357 -8.52 -17.82 -23.18
CA THR A 357 -9.64 -17.31 -24.02
C THR A 357 -10.95 -17.55 -23.30
N PRO A 358 -11.63 -16.49 -22.81
CA PRO A 358 -12.92 -16.61 -22.17
C PRO A 358 -13.99 -17.20 -23.11
N SER A 359 -14.85 -18.07 -22.60
CA SER A 359 -15.99 -18.61 -23.37
C SER A 359 -17.23 -17.71 -23.32
N VAL A 360 -17.30 -16.82 -22.36
CA VAL A 360 -18.38 -15.86 -22.16
C VAL A 360 -17.81 -14.46 -21.94
N THR A 361 -18.58 -13.43 -22.29
CA THR A 361 -18.21 -12.05 -22.00
C THR A 361 -18.52 -11.73 -20.54
N GLY A 362 -17.53 -11.22 -19.80
CA GLY A 362 -17.68 -10.75 -18.44
C GLY A 362 -18.03 -9.25 -18.38
N ASN A 363 -17.69 -8.60 -17.27
CA ASN A 363 -17.90 -7.17 -17.13
C ASN A 363 -16.88 -6.39 -17.97
N LEU A 364 -17.36 -5.55 -18.91
CA LEU A 364 -16.49 -4.77 -19.79
C LEU A 364 -16.15 -3.39 -19.24
N ARG A 365 -16.71 -3.00 -18.08
CA ARG A 365 -16.58 -1.63 -17.55
C ARG A 365 -15.93 -1.54 -16.19
N LYS A 366 -15.91 -2.65 -15.43
CA LYS A 366 -15.30 -2.69 -14.09
C LYS A 366 -14.37 -3.89 -13.99
N LEU A 367 -13.08 -3.61 -13.78
CA LEU A 367 -12.03 -4.63 -13.62
C LEU A 367 -11.00 -4.15 -12.60
N THR A 368 -10.46 -5.10 -11.87
CA THR A 368 -9.25 -4.86 -11.06
C THR A 368 -8.19 -5.88 -11.41
N PHE A 369 -6.98 -5.39 -11.64
CA PHE A 369 -5.77 -6.21 -11.79
C PHE A 369 -4.86 -5.96 -10.61
N SER A 370 -4.34 -7.03 -10.01
CA SER A 370 -3.35 -6.95 -8.95
C SER A 370 -2.25 -7.97 -9.23
N PHE A 371 -1.00 -7.53 -9.21
CA PHE A 371 0.14 -8.41 -9.44
C PHE A 371 1.42 -7.82 -8.86
N TRP A 372 2.35 -8.70 -8.57
CA TRP A 372 3.72 -8.34 -8.24
C TRP A 372 4.62 -8.56 -9.46
N PHE A 373 5.57 -7.65 -9.65
CA PHE A 373 6.58 -7.81 -10.71
C PHE A 373 7.95 -7.35 -10.25
N LYS A 374 8.99 -7.98 -10.82
CA LYS A 374 10.39 -7.56 -10.72
C LYS A 374 10.94 -7.41 -12.13
N ARG A 375 11.65 -6.31 -12.39
CA ARG A 375 12.22 -6.04 -13.71
C ARG A 375 13.44 -6.93 -13.95
N GLY A 376 13.51 -7.49 -15.16
CA GLY A 376 14.75 -8.02 -15.71
C GLY A 376 15.49 -6.93 -16.50
N ASN A 377 15.35 -6.95 -17.81
CA ASN A 377 15.99 -5.97 -18.67
C ASN A 377 15.29 -4.60 -18.67
N ILE A 378 16.10 -3.52 -18.68
CA ILE A 378 15.64 -2.12 -18.78
C ILE A 378 16.23 -1.51 -20.05
N ASP A 379 15.74 -1.99 -21.19
CA ASP A 379 16.28 -1.73 -22.54
C ASP A 379 15.60 -0.59 -23.29
N GLY A 380 14.76 0.19 -22.63
CA GLY A 380 14.04 1.31 -23.25
C GLY A 380 12.91 0.89 -24.21
N ASN A 381 12.49 -0.36 -24.19
CA ASN A 381 11.34 -0.86 -24.96
C ASN A 381 10.07 -0.93 -24.12
N ASP A 382 8.92 -0.91 -24.79
CA ASP A 382 7.62 -1.19 -24.15
C ASP A 382 7.57 -2.66 -23.72
N GLN A 383 6.99 -2.94 -22.54
CA GLN A 383 6.88 -4.28 -21.95
C GLN A 383 5.49 -4.49 -21.36
N HIS A 384 4.73 -5.42 -21.93
CA HIS A 384 3.35 -5.65 -21.51
C HIS A 384 3.24 -6.73 -20.44
N PHE A 385 2.54 -6.42 -19.37
CA PHE A 385 2.13 -7.41 -18.36
C PHE A 385 0.94 -8.23 -18.85
N ILE A 386 -0.03 -7.56 -19.46
CA ILE A 386 -1.26 -8.16 -19.99
C ILE A 386 -1.73 -7.38 -21.21
N GLY A 387 -2.23 -8.10 -22.21
CA GLY A 387 -2.81 -7.55 -23.41
C GLY A 387 -3.98 -8.40 -23.95
N SER A 388 -4.93 -7.71 -24.56
CA SER A 388 -6.07 -8.34 -25.28
C SER A 388 -6.47 -7.44 -26.44
N GLN A 389 -6.94 -8.02 -27.54
CA GLN A 389 -7.43 -7.26 -28.70
C GLN A 389 -8.45 -8.05 -29.50
N ALA A 390 -9.45 -7.36 -30.02
CA ALA A 390 -10.36 -7.90 -31.01
C ALA A 390 -9.71 -7.87 -32.42
N ASP A 391 -8.99 -6.78 -32.71
CA ASP A 391 -8.29 -6.54 -33.98
C ASP A 391 -7.18 -5.50 -33.78
N GLY A 392 -6.48 -5.10 -34.84
CA GLY A 392 -5.41 -4.12 -34.77
C GLY A 392 -5.83 -2.71 -34.31
N SER A 393 -7.14 -2.43 -34.24
CA SER A 393 -7.69 -1.11 -33.89
C SER A 393 -8.35 -1.09 -32.51
N ASN A 394 -8.71 -2.25 -31.97
CA ASN A 394 -9.42 -2.40 -30.70
C ASN A 394 -8.56 -3.24 -29.76
N LEU A 395 -8.02 -2.63 -28.72
CA LEU A 395 -7.08 -3.29 -27.82
C LEU A 395 -7.10 -2.72 -26.40
N PHE A 396 -6.82 -3.58 -25.44
CA PHE A 396 -6.53 -3.24 -24.06
C PHE A 396 -5.11 -3.67 -23.69
N GLY A 397 -4.44 -2.90 -22.84
CA GLY A 397 -3.11 -3.27 -22.33
C GLY A 397 -2.71 -2.60 -21.02
N ILE A 398 -1.96 -3.33 -20.20
CA ILE A 398 -1.24 -2.80 -19.04
C ILE A 398 0.24 -3.09 -19.27
N ARG A 399 1.08 -2.05 -19.21
CA ARG A 399 2.48 -2.13 -19.62
C ARG A 399 3.40 -1.17 -18.88
N ILE A 400 4.69 -1.45 -18.90
CA ILE A 400 5.74 -0.45 -18.67
C ILE A 400 6.16 0.10 -20.04
N LYS A 401 6.12 1.43 -20.16
CA LYS A 401 6.57 2.15 -21.35
C LYS A 401 8.10 2.22 -21.43
N SER A 402 8.59 2.56 -22.60
CA SER A 402 10.02 2.82 -22.87
C SER A 402 10.65 3.88 -21.95
N ASP A 403 9.83 4.77 -21.35
CA ASP A 403 10.24 5.74 -20.32
C ASP A 403 10.10 5.20 -18.89
N ASN A 404 9.99 3.88 -18.73
CA ASN A 404 9.87 3.14 -17.47
C ASN A 404 8.64 3.47 -16.61
N LYS A 405 7.59 4.05 -17.17
CA LYS A 405 6.35 4.40 -16.47
C LYS A 405 5.24 3.39 -16.72
N LEU A 406 4.43 3.13 -15.69
CA LEU A 406 3.22 2.30 -15.84
C LEU A 406 2.21 3.04 -16.71
N GLN A 407 1.70 2.35 -17.73
CA GLN A 407 0.59 2.79 -18.55
C GLN A 407 -0.46 1.69 -18.65
N PHE A 408 -1.73 2.06 -18.55
CA PHE A 408 -2.82 1.21 -19.00
C PHE A 408 -3.76 1.99 -19.91
N LEU A 409 -4.27 1.30 -20.91
CA LEU A 409 -5.04 1.93 -21.98
C LEU A 409 -6.09 0.98 -22.54
N ASN A 410 -7.12 1.58 -23.11
CA ASN A 410 -8.07 0.93 -24.00
C ASN A 410 -8.20 1.78 -25.27
N ALA A 411 -7.93 1.21 -26.42
CA ALA A 411 -8.12 1.87 -27.71
C ALA A 411 -9.34 1.29 -28.41
N VAL A 412 -10.14 2.15 -29.01
CA VAL A 412 -11.34 1.80 -29.77
C VAL A 412 -11.27 2.48 -31.12
N GLY A 413 -11.41 1.72 -32.21
CA GLY A 413 -11.31 2.23 -33.59
C GLY A 413 -9.95 2.81 -33.93
N GLY A 414 -8.87 2.23 -33.42
CA GLY A 414 -7.48 2.63 -33.68
C GLY A 414 -6.99 3.83 -32.88
N THR A 415 -7.76 4.34 -31.95
CA THR A 415 -7.42 5.51 -31.15
C THR A 415 -7.84 5.38 -29.69
N THR A 416 -7.00 5.87 -28.77
CA THR A 416 -7.35 6.02 -27.36
C THR A 416 -8.33 7.17 -27.10
N ASN A 417 -8.56 8.05 -28.08
CA ASN A 417 -9.52 9.15 -27.94
C ASN A 417 -10.97 8.65 -27.76
N ASN A 418 -11.29 7.47 -28.26
CA ASN A 418 -12.59 6.80 -28.07
C ASN A 418 -12.60 5.83 -26.87
N GLY A 419 -11.51 5.71 -26.16
CA GLY A 419 -11.33 4.85 -25.00
C GLY A 419 -10.78 5.62 -23.81
N PHE A 420 -9.64 5.16 -23.28
CA PHE A 420 -8.90 5.85 -22.22
C PHE A 420 -7.38 5.55 -22.29
N THR A 421 -6.61 6.45 -21.71
CA THR A 421 -5.19 6.24 -21.43
C THR A 421 -4.83 6.85 -20.09
N TYR A 422 -4.26 6.03 -19.21
CA TYR A 422 -3.65 6.43 -17.94
C TYR A 422 -2.14 6.18 -18.01
N LYS A 423 -1.34 7.10 -17.48
CA LYS A 423 0.11 6.97 -17.36
C LYS A 423 0.58 7.49 -16.01
N SER A 424 1.26 6.66 -15.22
CA SER A 424 1.83 7.06 -13.93
C SER A 424 2.99 8.06 -14.12
N ASN A 425 3.31 8.81 -13.07
CA ASN A 425 4.54 9.60 -13.05
C ASN A 425 5.71 8.85 -12.42
N SER A 426 5.43 7.78 -11.66
CA SER A 426 6.44 6.92 -11.06
C SER A 426 7.18 6.10 -12.12
N GLU A 427 8.49 5.99 -11.96
CA GLU A 427 9.37 5.20 -12.82
C GLU A 427 9.82 3.92 -12.12
N PHE A 428 9.89 2.80 -12.87
CA PHE A 428 10.24 1.48 -12.38
C PHE A 428 11.60 1.09 -12.95
N LYS A 429 12.68 1.58 -12.35
CA LYS A 429 14.06 1.39 -12.81
C LYS A 429 14.91 0.50 -11.91
N ASP A 430 14.41 0.07 -10.76
CA ASP A 430 15.15 -0.76 -9.84
C ASP A 430 14.94 -2.26 -10.17
N PRO A 431 15.95 -2.97 -10.69
CA PRO A 431 15.87 -4.39 -10.99
C PRO A 431 15.99 -5.27 -9.75
N SER A 432 16.33 -4.71 -8.59
CA SER A 432 16.43 -5.44 -7.32
C SER A 432 15.09 -5.55 -6.60
N ALA A 433 14.13 -4.69 -6.93
CA ALA A 433 12.89 -4.54 -6.18
C ALA A 433 11.72 -5.30 -6.79
N TRP A 434 10.92 -5.92 -5.94
CA TRP A 434 9.56 -6.33 -6.26
C TRP A 434 8.60 -5.16 -6.08
N TYR A 435 7.78 -4.92 -7.10
CA TYR A 435 6.74 -3.89 -7.09
C TYR A 435 5.37 -4.54 -7.08
N HIS A 436 4.50 -4.11 -6.18
CA HIS A 436 3.08 -4.44 -6.22
C HIS A 436 2.32 -3.36 -7.00
N VAL A 437 1.59 -3.76 -8.01
CA VAL A 437 0.73 -2.87 -8.79
C VAL A 437 -0.72 -3.33 -8.67
N VAL A 438 -1.61 -2.39 -8.36
CA VAL A 438 -3.04 -2.57 -8.52
C VAL A 438 -3.54 -1.53 -9.52
N VAL A 439 -4.21 -2.00 -10.57
CA VAL A 439 -4.92 -1.19 -11.56
C VAL A 439 -6.41 -1.46 -11.39
N ALA A 440 -7.16 -0.44 -10.97
CA ALA A 440 -8.58 -0.54 -10.69
C ALA A 440 -9.36 0.39 -11.63
N ILE A 441 -10.22 -0.19 -12.47
CA ILE A 441 -10.91 0.50 -13.55
C ILE A 441 -12.42 0.43 -13.34
N ASP A 442 -13.09 1.56 -13.43
CA ASP A 442 -14.56 1.69 -13.53
C ASP A 442 -14.90 2.79 -14.55
N THR A 443 -15.16 2.40 -15.79
CA THR A 443 -15.50 3.34 -16.86
C THR A 443 -16.90 3.95 -16.69
N THR A 444 -17.74 3.44 -15.78
CA THR A 444 -19.05 4.04 -15.49
C THR A 444 -18.94 5.33 -14.69
N ASN A 445 -17.77 5.59 -14.07
CA ASN A 445 -17.50 6.82 -13.36
C ASN A 445 -17.56 8.03 -14.32
N SER A 446 -18.09 9.15 -13.85
CA SER A 446 -18.24 10.35 -14.67
C SER A 446 -16.94 11.08 -15.00
N ASN A 447 -15.84 10.73 -14.30
CA ASN A 447 -14.52 11.32 -14.55
C ASN A 447 -13.40 10.26 -14.45
N GLY A 448 -12.33 10.49 -15.19
CA GLY A 448 -11.19 9.57 -15.24
C GLY A 448 -10.45 9.43 -13.90
N ASN A 449 -10.45 10.45 -13.03
CA ASN A 449 -9.73 10.39 -11.75
C ASN A 449 -10.37 9.42 -10.75
N GLY A 450 -11.68 9.16 -10.89
CA GLY A 450 -12.40 8.14 -10.14
C GLY A 450 -12.49 6.82 -10.88
N GLY A 451 -12.46 6.85 -12.22
CA GLY A 451 -12.60 5.68 -13.08
C GLY A 451 -11.31 4.91 -13.34
N LEU A 452 -10.16 5.60 -13.33
CA LEU A 452 -8.85 5.03 -13.61
C LEU A 452 -7.92 5.25 -12.41
N ILE A 453 -7.71 4.22 -11.61
CA ILE A 453 -6.93 4.31 -10.36
C ILE A 453 -5.77 3.31 -10.41
N SER A 454 -4.62 3.73 -9.94
CA SER A 454 -3.51 2.81 -9.69
C SER A 454 -2.92 2.98 -8.30
N TYR A 455 -2.41 1.88 -7.77
CA TYR A 455 -1.64 1.83 -6.53
C TYR A 455 -0.30 1.16 -6.80
N ILE A 456 0.75 1.68 -6.16
CA ILE A 456 2.10 1.10 -6.20
C ILE A 456 2.54 0.88 -4.76
N ASN A 457 2.88 -0.37 -4.41
CA ASN A 457 3.27 -0.78 -3.06
C ASN A 457 2.33 -0.23 -1.97
N GLY A 458 1.02 -0.35 -2.20
CA GLY A 458 -0.01 0.10 -1.27
C GLY A 458 -0.29 1.60 -1.26
N VAL A 459 0.36 2.39 -2.11
CA VAL A 459 0.20 3.84 -2.19
C VAL A 459 -0.58 4.22 -3.44
N ARG A 460 -1.74 4.86 -3.26
CA ARG A 460 -2.50 5.42 -4.39
C ARG A 460 -1.68 6.48 -5.12
N GLN A 461 -1.60 6.35 -6.42
CA GLN A 461 -0.91 7.33 -7.26
C GLN A 461 -1.79 8.57 -7.42
N THR A 462 -1.24 9.73 -7.05
CA THR A 462 -1.91 11.04 -7.14
C THR A 462 -1.33 11.94 -8.23
N VAL A 463 -0.12 11.59 -8.72
CA VAL A 463 0.55 12.29 -9.82
C VAL A 463 0.60 11.35 -11.03
N TYR A 464 -0.21 11.63 -12.02
CA TYR A 464 -0.37 10.85 -13.25
C TYR A 464 -0.92 11.73 -14.37
N SER A 465 -0.99 11.20 -15.58
CA SER A 465 -1.71 11.83 -16.69
C SER A 465 -2.82 10.91 -17.21
N ILE A 466 -3.96 11.50 -17.53
CA ILE A 466 -5.03 10.87 -18.31
C ILE A 466 -5.16 11.68 -19.57
N SER A 467 -4.74 11.14 -20.72
CA SER A 467 -4.76 11.85 -21.99
C SER A 467 -6.09 11.71 -22.73
N SER A 468 -6.88 10.69 -22.38
CA SER A 468 -8.24 10.48 -22.88
C SER A 468 -9.04 9.68 -21.86
N TYR A 469 -10.33 9.96 -21.79
CA TYR A 469 -11.29 9.19 -20.99
C TYR A 469 -12.69 9.40 -21.51
N ASN A 470 -13.33 8.32 -21.93
CA ASN A 470 -14.75 8.32 -22.30
C ASN A 470 -15.53 7.49 -21.29
N GLN A 471 -16.52 8.13 -20.66
CA GLN A 471 -17.42 7.45 -19.72
C GLN A 471 -18.19 6.31 -20.43
N ASN A 472 -18.41 5.22 -19.72
CA ASN A 472 -19.11 4.04 -20.20
C ASN A 472 -18.46 3.31 -21.40
N THR A 473 -17.16 3.53 -21.62
CA THR A 473 -16.39 2.75 -22.60
C THR A 473 -16.37 1.28 -22.20
N ASP A 474 -16.75 0.41 -23.10
CA ASP A 474 -16.53 -1.02 -22.97
C ASP A 474 -15.04 -1.32 -23.28
N MET A 475 -14.39 -2.04 -22.40
CA MET A 475 -12.98 -2.39 -22.53
C MET A 475 -12.80 -3.58 -23.48
N ASP A 476 -11.73 -3.57 -24.24
CA ASP A 476 -11.40 -4.59 -25.24
C ASP A 476 -10.62 -5.78 -24.60
N ILE A 477 -11.08 -6.16 -23.44
CA ILE A 477 -10.64 -7.29 -22.65
C ILE A 477 -11.87 -7.92 -21.98
N ASN A 478 -11.77 -9.18 -21.59
CA ASN A 478 -12.87 -9.89 -20.95
C ASN A 478 -14.06 -10.22 -21.90
N VAL A 479 -13.76 -10.27 -23.20
CA VAL A 479 -14.73 -10.54 -24.27
C VAL A 479 -14.68 -12.02 -24.64
N ALA A 480 -15.85 -12.63 -24.86
CA ALA A 480 -15.95 -14.03 -25.29
C ALA A 480 -15.17 -14.30 -26.59
N ASN A 481 -14.46 -15.40 -26.63
CA ASN A 481 -13.63 -15.85 -27.75
C ASN A 481 -12.47 -14.90 -28.14
N GLN A 482 -12.14 -13.93 -27.29
CA GLN A 482 -11.00 -13.04 -27.47
C GLN A 482 -9.87 -13.42 -26.53
N ALA A 483 -8.69 -13.71 -27.09
CA ALA A 483 -7.55 -14.15 -26.31
C ALA A 483 -7.00 -13.03 -25.40
N LEU A 484 -6.77 -13.38 -24.15
CA LEU A 484 -6.06 -12.59 -23.16
C LEU A 484 -4.67 -13.19 -22.97
N ARG A 485 -3.63 -12.35 -23.04
CA ARG A 485 -2.23 -12.77 -22.95
C ARG A 485 -1.53 -12.09 -21.79
N ILE A 486 -0.75 -12.85 -21.02
CA ILE A 486 0.13 -12.35 -19.96
C ILE A 486 1.58 -12.46 -20.44
N GLY A 487 2.39 -11.45 -20.18
CA GLY A 487 3.79 -11.38 -20.58
C GLY A 487 4.02 -10.81 -21.97
N THR A 488 2.97 -10.38 -22.67
CA THR A 488 3.09 -9.80 -24.01
C THR A 488 1.92 -8.89 -24.36
N LYS A 489 2.11 -8.07 -25.38
CA LYS A 489 1.03 -7.36 -26.04
C LYS A 489 0.11 -8.36 -26.77
N SER A 490 -1.11 -7.93 -27.05
CA SER A 490 -2.15 -8.73 -27.67
C SER A 490 -1.78 -9.35 -29.03
N ASP A 491 -0.86 -8.76 -29.80
CA ASP A 491 -0.38 -9.24 -31.09
C ASP A 491 0.90 -10.09 -31.00
N SER A 492 1.26 -10.52 -29.78
CA SER A 492 2.50 -11.26 -29.50
C SER A 492 3.77 -10.46 -29.89
N SER A 493 3.77 -9.18 -29.48
CA SER A 493 4.92 -8.28 -29.54
C SER A 493 5.12 -7.61 -28.17
N ASP A 494 6.15 -6.79 -28.02
CA ASP A 494 6.44 -6.05 -26.78
C ASP A 494 6.43 -6.95 -25.53
N TYR A 495 7.15 -8.07 -25.60
CA TYR A 495 7.23 -9.05 -24.52
C TYR A 495 7.83 -8.46 -23.25
N PHE A 496 7.29 -8.89 -22.11
CA PHE A 496 7.82 -8.59 -20.79
C PHE A 496 9.15 -9.34 -20.56
N ASP A 497 10.07 -8.70 -19.84
CA ASP A 497 11.30 -9.32 -19.34
C ASP A 497 11.41 -9.09 -17.83
N GLY A 498 11.40 -10.18 -17.06
CA GLY A 498 11.39 -10.15 -15.61
C GLY A 498 10.50 -11.22 -14.98
N TYR A 499 9.99 -10.94 -13.81
CA TYR A 499 9.22 -11.91 -13.01
C TYR A 499 7.83 -11.36 -12.71
N LEU A 500 6.82 -12.23 -12.74
CA LEU A 500 5.45 -11.97 -12.28
C LEU A 500 5.10 -12.95 -11.15
N ALA A 501 4.38 -12.46 -10.14
CA ALA A 501 3.91 -13.27 -9.03
C ALA A 501 2.53 -12.81 -8.57
N ASP A 502 1.73 -13.75 -8.05
CA ASP A 502 0.43 -13.48 -7.43
C ASP A 502 -0.48 -12.60 -8.31
N PHE A 503 -0.75 -13.08 -9.54
CA PHE A 503 -1.46 -12.31 -10.56
C PHE A 503 -2.97 -12.53 -10.48
N HIS A 504 -3.71 -11.51 -10.15
CA HIS A 504 -5.18 -11.50 -10.08
C HIS A 504 -5.81 -10.66 -11.18
N MET A 505 -6.93 -11.11 -11.70
CA MET A 505 -7.94 -10.29 -12.37
C MET A 505 -9.27 -10.47 -11.63
N ILE A 506 -9.89 -9.36 -11.23
CA ILE A 506 -11.22 -9.35 -10.62
C ILE A 506 -12.20 -8.77 -11.64
N ASP A 507 -13.18 -9.57 -11.98
CA ASP A 507 -14.21 -9.24 -12.97
C ASP A 507 -15.45 -8.66 -12.27
N GLY A 508 -15.79 -7.42 -12.61
CA GLY A 508 -17.00 -6.74 -12.15
C GLY A 508 -16.80 -5.75 -10.98
N GLU A 509 -15.61 -5.65 -10.42
CA GLU A 509 -15.34 -4.75 -9.28
C GLU A 509 -14.13 -3.85 -9.48
N GLN A 510 -14.20 -2.62 -8.94
CA GLN A 510 -13.09 -1.69 -8.78
C GLN A 510 -12.62 -1.72 -7.33
N LEU A 511 -11.53 -2.43 -7.04
CA LEU A 511 -11.03 -2.68 -5.69
C LEU A 511 -9.77 -1.87 -5.37
N GLU A 512 -9.58 -1.55 -4.10
CA GLU A 512 -8.37 -0.91 -3.58
C GLU A 512 -7.26 -1.94 -3.30
N CYS A 513 -6.02 -1.44 -3.22
CA CYS A 513 -4.83 -2.26 -2.98
C CYS A 513 -4.87 -3.09 -1.70
N GLY A 514 -5.62 -2.65 -0.69
CA GLY A 514 -5.75 -3.32 0.59
C GLY A 514 -6.45 -4.68 0.57
N HIS A 515 -7.05 -5.04 -0.55
CA HIS A 515 -7.56 -6.38 -0.77
C HIS A 515 -6.45 -7.40 -1.08
N PHE A 516 -5.31 -6.96 -1.64
CA PHE A 516 -4.24 -7.79 -2.18
C PHE A 516 -2.89 -7.64 -1.47
N GLY A 517 -2.75 -6.61 -0.67
CA GLY A 517 -1.54 -6.34 0.09
C GLY A 517 -1.84 -5.65 1.42
N GLU A 518 -0.86 -5.63 2.29
CA GLU A 518 -0.93 -4.97 3.59
C GLU A 518 0.45 -4.46 4.02
N ARG A 519 0.47 -3.51 4.93
CA ARG A 519 1.73 -3.12 5.54
C ARG A 519 2.15 -4.15 6.57
N ASP A 520 3.44 -4.48 6.58
CA ASP A 520 4.00 -5.39 7.57
C ASP A 520 3.78 -4.81 8.97
N PRO A 521 3.18 -5.56 9.90
CA PRO A 521 2.87 -5.04 11.23
C PRO A 521 4.10 -4.75 12.08
N ASP A 522 5.20 -5.46 11.84
CA ASP A 522 6.46 -5.28 12.58
C ASP A 522 7.35 -4.23 11.93
N SER A 523 7.16 -3.98 10.63
CA SER A 523 7.90 -3.01 9.82
C SER A 523 6.94 -2.24 8.90
N PRO A 524 6.21 -1.23 9.38
CA PRO A 524 5.12 -0.58 8.64
C PRO A 524 5.52 0.11 7.34
N ASN A 525 6.80 0.28 7.09
CA ASN A 525 7.31 0.79 5.82
C ASN A 525 7.36 -0.29 4.73
N ILE A 526 7.28 -1.57 5.11
CA ILE A 526 7.28 -2.70 4.18
C ILE A 526 5.85 -3.01 3.77
N TRP A 527 5.61 -3.02 2.45
CA TRP A 527 4.39 -3.52 1.85
C TRP A 527 4.56 -4.99 1.48
N ARG A 528 3.64 -5.85 1.91
CA ARG A 528 3.72 -7.31 1.69
C ARG A 528 2.45 -7.86 1.06
N PRO A 529 2.51 -9.04 0.41
CA PRO A 529 1.33 -9.72 -0.12
C PRO A 529 0.30 -10.03 0.96
N LYS A 530 -0.97 -10.02 0.55
CA LYS A 530 -2.12 -10.41 1.36
C LYS A 530 -3.06 -11.26 0.53
N LYS A 531 -3.51 -12.36 1.08
CA LYS A 531 -4.44 -13.25 0.38
C LYS A 531 -5.77 -12.54 0.11
N TYR A 532 -6.18 -12.50 -1.14
CA TYR A 532 -7.50 -12.02 -1.54
C TYR A 532 -8.59 -12.94 -1.00
N GLN A 533 -9.65 -12.37 -0.41
CA GLN A 533 -10.74 -13.12 0.23
C GLN A 533 -12.08 -12.98 -0.51
N GLY A 534 -12.13 -12.14 -1.54
CA GLY A 534 -13.34 -11.92 -2.35
C GLY A 534 -13.51 -12.95 -3.47
N THR A 535 -14.55 -12.76 -4.27
CA THR A 535 -14.79 -13.53 -5.50
C THR A 535 -14.07 -12.89 -6.67
N HIS A 536 -13.63 -13.71 -7.63
CA HIS A 536 -12.95 -13.19 -8.83
C HIS A 536 -13.92 -12.77 -9.95
N GLY A 537 -15.24 -12.99 -9.78
CA GLY A 537 -16.25 -12.72 -10.82
C GLY A 537 -16.25 -13.74 -11.93
N THR A 538 -16.95 -13.45 -13.05
CA THR A 538 -17.25 -14.43 -14.11
C THR A 538 -15.99 -14.95 -14.82
N ASN A 539 -15.11 -14.07 -15.28
CA ASN A 539 -13.87 -14.43 -15.99
C ASN A 539 -12.60 -14.08 -15.20
N GLY A 540 -12.74 -13.67 -13.95
CA GLY A 540 -11.61 -13.38 -13.09
C GLY A 540 -10.80 -14.64 -12.77
N PHE A 541 -9.52 -14.48 -12.47
CA PHE A 541 -8.58 -15.56 -12.22
C PHE A 541 -7.53 -15.17 -11.18
N HIS A 542 -6.82 -16.18 -10.65
CA HIS A 542 -5.66 -16.02 -9.78
C HIS A 542 -4.56 -16.99 -10.19
N LEU A 543 -3.38 -16.49 -10.55
CA LEU A 543 -2.21 -17.27 -10.92
C LEU A 543 -1.15 -17.19 -9.83
N GLU A 544 -0.95 -18.29 -9.11
CA GLU A 544 0.09 -18.44 -8.07
C GLU A 544 1.40 -19.00 -8.64
N PHE A 545 1.42 -19.46 -9.88
CA PHE A 545 2.57 -20.10 -10.55
C PHE A 545 3.19 -21.28 -9.75
N LYS A 546 2.37 -22.01 -9.02
CA LYS A 546 2.83 -23.06 -8.09
C LYS A 546 3.24 -24.38 -8.75
N ASN A 547 2.78 -24.60 -9.97
CA ASN A 547 3.11 -25.78 -10.76
C ASN A 547 4.20 -25.44 -11.78
N SER A 548 5.10 -26.39 -12.09
CA SER A 548 6.20 -26.19 -13.03
C SER A 548 5.97 -26.78 -14.42
N ALA A 549 4.91 -27.61 -14.60
CA ALA A 549 4.61 -28.20 -15.89
C ALA A 549 4.12 -27.13 -16.88
N VAL A 550 4.57 -27.22 -18.12
CA VAL A 550 4.33 -26.23 -19.19
C VAL A 550 3.56 -26.82 -20.36
N GLY A 551 2.93 -25.97 -21.19
CA GLY A 551 2.20 -26.36 -22.40
C GLY A 551 0.71 -26.02 -22.33
N SER A 552 -0.15 -27.00 -22.58
CA SER A 552 -1.62 -26.79 -22.64
C SER A 552 -2.18 -26.29 -21.31
N ALA A 553 -3.32 -25.58 -21.36
CA ALA A 553 -4.03 -25.14 -20.17
C ALA A 553 -4.51 -26.33 -19.31
N GLY A 554 -4.34 -26.25 -17.98
CA GLY A 554 -4.78 -27.32 -17.08
C GLY A 554 -4.43 -27.07 -15.61
N ALA A 555 -5.08 -27.79 -14.72
CA ALA A 555 -5.00 -27.62 -13.26
C ALA A 555 -3.64 -28.03 -12.63
N ALA A 556 -2.75 -28.66 -13.38
CA ALA A 556 -1.42 -29.06 -12.92
C ALA A 556 -0.28 -28.33 -13.65
N MET A 557 -0.62 -27.30 -14.42
CA MET A 557 0.29 -26.55 -15.28
C MET A 557 0.70 -25.23 -14.64
N ILE A 558 1.75 -24.57 -15.16
CA ILE A 558 2.27 -23.30 -14.67
C ILE A 558 1.22 -22.17 -14.69
N GLY A 559 0.31 -22.21 -15.67
CA GLY A 559 -0.80 -21.26 -15.80
C GLY A 559 -2.08 -21.69 -15.06
N THR A 560 -1.98 -22.49 -14.00
CA THR A 560 -3.15 -22.92 -13.20
C THR A 560 -3.82 -21.73 -12.53
N ASP A 561 -5.11 -21.58 -12.80
CA ASP A 561 -5.99 -20.68 -12.06
C ASP A 561 -6.40 -21.29 -10.72
N THR A 562 -6.18 -20.56 -9.63
CA THR A 562 -6.51 -20.96 -8.25
C THR A 562 -7.69 -20.17 -7.67
N SER A 563 -8.35 -19.33 -8.46
CA SER A 563 -9.55 -18.56 -8.06
C SER A 563 -10.77 -19.42 -7.76
N GLY A 564 -10.81 -20.65 -8.30
CA GLY A 564 -11.95 -21.55 -8.28
C GLY A 564 -12.80 -21.51 -9.58
N ASN A 565 -12.55 -20.58 -10.49
CA ASN A 565 -13.27 -20.45 -11.76
C ASN A 565 -12.79 -21.43 -12.83
N GLY A 566 -11.56 -21.97 -12.70
CA GLY A 566 -10.97 -22.93 -13.64
C GLY A 566 -10.47 -22.30 -14.94
N HIS A 567 -10.15 -21.02 -14.96
CA HIS A 567 -9.62 -20.26 -16.08
C HIS A 567 -8.10 -20.47 -16.25
N HIS A 568 -7.73 -21.71 -16.54
CA HIS A 568 -6.32 -22.08 -16.71
C HIS A 568 -5.72 -21.49 -17.99
N PHE A 569 -4.48 -21.05 -17.91
CA PHE A 569 -3.71 -20.49 -19.02
C PHE A 569 -2.81 -21.55 -19.65
N ALA A 570 -2.74 -21.57 -20.97
CA ALA A 570 -1.73 -22.29 -21.72
C ALA A 570 -0.42 -21.46 -21.73
N SER A 571 0.72 -22.13 -21.62
CA SER A 571 2.03 -21.50 -21.72
C SER A 571 2.65 -21.72 -23.10
N THR A 572 3.31 -20.71 -23.63
CA THR A 572 4.07 -20.75 -24.88
C THR A 572 5.48 -20.22 -24.61
N ASN A 573 6.49 -20.95 -25.04
CA ASN A 573 7.89 -20.60 -24.86
C ASN A 573 8.31 -20.35 -23.38
N VAL A 574 7.65 -21.00 -22.46
CA VAL A 574 7.97 -21.05 -21.04
C VAL A 574 8.55 -22.41 -20.74
N ALA A 575 9.65 -22.47 -20.03
CA ALA A 575 10.29 -23.70 -19.58
C ALA A 575 9.96 -24.02 -18.10
N THR A 576 10.11 -25.25 -17.68
CA THR A 576 9.88 -25.67 -16.28
C THR A 576 10.78 -24.93 -15.28
N VAL A 577 11.98 -24.53 -15.72
CA VAL A 577 12.96 -23.77 -14.93
C VAL A 577 12.61 -22.28 -14.80
N ASP A 578 11.57 -21.81 -15.48
CA ASP A 578 11.08 -20.41 -15.36
C ASP A 578 10.17 -20.22 -14.16
N GLN A 579 9.68 -21.31 -13.55
CA GLN A 579 9.13 -21.24 -12.21
C GLN A 579 10.28 -21.00 -11.22
N THR A 580 10.14 -20.01 -10.36
CA THR A 580 11.20 -19.64 -9.42
C THR A 580 10.64 -19.28 -8.04
N ALA A 581 11.50 -19.43 -7.02
CA ALA A 581 11.23 -18.99 -5.65
C ALA A 581 11.68 -17.56 -5.37
N ASP A 582 12.17 -16.80 -6.38
CA ASP A 582 12.35 -15.36 -6.30
C ASP A 582 10.98 -14.70 -6.30
N THR A 583 10.54 -14.18 -5.17
CA THR A 583 9.18 -13.69 -4.94
C THR A 583 9.21 -12.44 -4.06
N PRO A 584 8.13 -11.67 -3.98
CA PRO A 584 8.06 -10.53 -3.05
C PRO A 584 8.25 -10.93 -1.58
N SER A 585 7.99 -12.20 -1.23
CA SER A 585 8.21 -12.72 0.12
C SER A 585 9.64 -13.28 0.34
N ASN A 586 10.38 -13.50 -0.74
CA ASN A 586 11.73 -14.10 -0.72
C ASN A 586 12.55 -13.56 -1.90
N ASN A 587 12.92 -12.27 -1.84
CA ASN A 587 13.60 -11.58 -2.94
C ASN A 587 15.05 -12.09 -3.10
N PHE A 588 15.41 -12.52 -4.31
CA PHE A 588 16.72 -13.01 -4.65
C PHE A 588 17.64 -11.92 -5.21
N CYS A 589 18.90 -12.06 -4.92
CA CYS A 589 19.96 -11.31 -5.59
C CYS A 589 20.08 -11.75 -7.06
N THR A 590 20.22 -10.77 -7.96
CA THR A 590 20.45 -11.00 -9.39
C THR A 590 21.57 -10.08 -9.86
N PHE A 591 22.03 -10.22 -11.09
CA PHE A 591 22.91 -9.21 -11.70
C PHE A 591 22.15 -7.90 -11.89
N ASN A 592 22.88 -6.79 -11.76
CA ASN A 592 22.35 -5.45 -11.92
C ASN A 592 22.67 -4.87 -13.30
N PRO A 593 21.72 -4.84 -14.25
CA PRO A 593 21.97 -4.32 -15.61
C PRO A 593 22.16 -2.79 -15.66
N LEU A 594 21.99 -2.10 -14.53
CA LEU A 594 22.25 -0.65 -14.43
C LEU A 594 23.70 -0.34 -14.03
N HIS A 595 24.44 -1.33 -13.51
CA HIS A 595 25.87 -1.25 -13.28
C HIS A 595 26.61 -1.83 -14.50
N ASN A 596 26.73 -1.02 -15.53
CA ASN A 596 27.34 -1.45 -16.78
C ASN A 596 28.78 -0.97 -16.86
N PHE A 597 29.66 -1.91 -17.23
CA PHE A 597 31.04 -1.67 -17.59
C PHE A 597 31.17 -1.51 -19.11
N GLN A 598 32.26 -0.91 -19.60
CA GLN A 598 32.60 -1.00 -21.02
C GLN A 598 32.64 -2.47 -21.46
N ASN A 599 31.88 -2.87 -22.45
CA ASN A 599 31.61 -4.25 -22.87
C ASN A 599 30.56 -4.95 -22.02
N ASP A 600 29.42 -4.29 -21.85
CA ASP A 600 28.29 -4.81 -21.10
C ASP A 600 27.97 -6.25 -21.45
N PRO A 601 27.90 -7.15 -20.45
CA PRO A 601 27.38 -8.47 -20.69
C PRO A 601 25.90 -8.37 -21.09
N VAL A 602 25.48 -9.26 -21.98
CA VAL A 602 24.05 -9.41 -22.28
C VAL A 602 23.40 -10.19 -21.15
N TYR A 603 22.54 -9.52 -20.40
CA TYR A 603 21.77 -10.14 -19.34
C TYR A 603 20.50 -10.81 -19.89
N SER A 604 20.15 -11.95 -19.35
CA SER A 604 18.95 -12.69 -19.72
C SER A 604 18.46 -13.56 -18.54
N GLN A 605 17.33 -14.25 -18.75
CA GLN A 605 16.72 -15.12 -17.75
C GLN A 605 16.47 -14.38 -16.43
N GLY A 606 15.89 -13.15 -16.51
CA GLY A 606 15.62 -12.34 -15.33
C GLY A 606 16.89 -11.90 -14.60
N ASN A 607 17.96 -11.62 -15.33
CA ASN A 607 19.26 -11.18 -14.83
C ASN A 607 20.01 -12.19 -13.95
N VAL A 608 19.76 -13.50 -14.12
CA VAL A 608 20.57 -14.55 -13.48
C VAL A 608 21.58 -15.16 -14.46
N LYS A 609 21.59 -14.72 -15.71
CA LYS A 609 22.57 -15.12 -16.72
C LYS A 609 23.21 -13.90 -17.34
N ALA A 610 24.55 -13.83 -17.31
CA ALA A 610 25.35 -12.83 -18.01
C ALA A 610 26.16 -13.52 -19.10
N VAL A 611 26.11 -13.01 -20.34
CA VAL A 611 26.87 -13.51 -21.50
C VAL A 611 27.85 -12.45 -21.93
N PHE A 612 29.12 -12.75 -21.89
CA PHE A 612 30.21 -11.88 -22.31
C PHE A 612 30.49 -12.07 -23.80
N ALA A 613 30.78 -10.97 -24.52
CA ALA A 613 31.22 -11.05 -25.89
C ALA A 613 32.68 -11.57 -25.97
N ASP A 614 32.97 -12.33 -27.01
CA ASP A 614 34.31 -12.85 -27.27
C ASP A 614 35.26 -11.70 -27.72
N GLY A 615 36.50 -11.66 -27.17
CA GLY A 615 37.56 -10.74 -27.62
C GLY A 615 37.50 -9.31 -27.09
N GLY A 616 36.68 -9.03 -26.09
CA GLY A 616 36.57 -7.71 -25.44
C GLY A 616 37.49 -7.52 -24.24
N ASN A 617 37.67 -6.26 -23.84
CA ASN A 617 38.19 -5.91 -22.51
C ASN A 617 37.29 -6.45 -21.40
N GLY A 618 37.82 -6.66 -20.19
CA GLY A 618 37.08 -7.29 -19.10
C GLY A 618 35.78 -6.57 -18.72
N ALA A 619 34.77 -7.33 -18.33
CA ALA A 619 33.54 -6.81 -17.77
C ALA A 619 33.35 -7.39 -16.35
N SER A 620 32.83 -6.59 -15.44
CA SER A 620 32.58 -7.00 -14.04
C SER A 620 31.10 -6.77 -13.71
N PRO A 621 30.22 -7.74 -14.02
CA PRO A 621 28.81 -7.64 -13.66
C PRO A 621 28.67 -7.66 -12.14
N LEU A 622 27.96 -6.70 -11.58
CA LEU A 622 27.73 -6.61 -10.15
C LEU A 622 26.34 -7.10 -9.79
N SER A 623 26.20 -7.57 -8.56
CA SER A 623 24.92 -7.98 -8.00
C SER A 623 24.01 -6.80 -7.68
N THR A 624 22.70 -7.08 -7.55
CA THR A 624 21.70 -6.12 -7.06
C THR A 624 21.77 -5.90 -5.54
N PHE A 625 22.43 -6.79 -4.80
CA PHE A 625 22.63 -6.66 -3.35
C PHE A 625 24.05 -6.24 -3.04
N ALA A 626 24.19 -5.29 -2.11
CA ALA A 626 25.43 -4.97 -1.45
C ALA A 626 25.26 -5.26 0.05
N LEU A 627 26.23 -5.96 0.64
CA LEU A 627 26.13 -6.53 1.98
C LEU A 627 27.32 -6.13 2.83
N ASP A 628 27.09 -5.94 4.13
CA ASP A 628 28.11 -5.51 5.13
C ASP A 628 28.15 -6.37 6.39
N SER A 629 27.20 -7.29 6.54
CA SER A 629 27.02 -8.07 7.77
C SER A 629 26.40 -9.45 7.51
N GLY A 630 26.54 -10.36 8.45
CA GLY A 630 25.99 -11.71 8.39
C GLY A 630 26.82 -12.68 7.53
N LYS A 631 26.23 -13.85 7.25
CA LYS A 631 26.86 -14.93 6.49
C LYS A 631 26.02 -15.23 5.27
N TRP A 632 26.66 -15.21 4.09
CA TRP A 632 25.99 -15.34 2.81
C TRP A 632 26.65 -16.38 1.93
N TYR A 633 25.86 -17.01 1.07
CA TYR A 633 26.31 -18.00 0.12
C TYR A 633 25.60 -17.81 -1.22
N TRP A 634 26.35 -17.90 -2.31
CA TRP A 634 25.83 -17.91 -3.67
C TRP A 634 26.65 -18.83 -4.58
N GLU A 635 26.10 -19.20 -5.73
CA GLU A 635 26.73 -20.05 -6.70
C GLU A 635 26.71 -19.42 -8.08
N ALA A 636 27.80 -19.59 -8.83
CA ALA A 636 27.91 -19.28 -10.23
C ALA A 636 28.25 -20.53 -11.02
N LYS A 637 27.43 -20.88 -12.04
CA LYS A 637 27.76 -21.89 -13.00
C LYS A 637 28.51 -21.27 -14.17
N PHE A 638 29.73 -21.73 -14.41
CA PHE A 638 30.51 -21.31 -15.56
C PHE A 638 30.10 -22.07 -16.81
N VAL A 639 29.83 -21.35 -17.93
CA VAL A 639 29.49 -21.94 -19.22
C VAL A 639 30.30 -21.25 -20.30
N GLN A 640 31.26 -21.97 -20.87
CA GLN A 640 32.08 -21.52 -21.98
C GLN A 640 31.54 -22.08 -23.30
N THR A 641 31.24 -21.21 -24.25
CA THR A 641 30.64 -21.57 -25.55
C THR A 641 31.61 -21.54 -26.70
N SER A 642 32.79 -20.94 -26.53
CA SER A 642 33.85 -20.82 -27.55
C SER A 642 35.25 -20.95 -26.93
N ASP A 643 36.26 -21.05 -27.70
CA ASP A 643 37.70 -21.30 -27.51
C ASP A 643 38.20 -21.35 -26.05
N PRO A 644 38.78 -22.49 -25.58
CA PRO A 644 39.31 -22.65 -24.22
C PRO A 644 40.56 -21.79 -23.90
N GLY A 645 41.03 -20.99 -24.86
CA GLY A 645 42.27 -20.18 -24.73
C GLY A 645 42.10 -18.73 -24.33
N HIS A 646 40.90 -18.21 -24.21
CA HIS A 646 40.66 -16.78 -23.97
C HIS A 646 39.77 -16.51 -22.76
N GLY A 647 40.31 -15.76 -21.80
CA GLY A 647 39.61 -15.03 -20.78
C GLY A 647 39.61 -15.72 -19.42
N ALA A 648 40.31 -15.13 -18.46
CA ALA A 648 40.13 -15.45 -17.05
C ALA A 648 38.72 -14.97 -16.62
N ILE A 649 37.90 -15.90 -16.12
CA ILE A 649 36.68 -15.55 -15.40
C ILE A 649 37.00 -15.60 -13.92
N ALA A 650 36.50 -14.63 -13.21
CA ALA A 650 36.67 -14.47 -11.79
C ALA A 650 35.30 -14.38 -11.11
N VAL A 651 35.18 -14.97 -9.94
CA VAL A 651 34.00 -14.82 -9.05
C VAL A 651 34.45 -14.33 -7.70
N GLY A 652 33.69 -13.41 -7.07
CA GLY A 652 34.11 -12.87 -5.80
C GLY A 652 33.26 -11.71 -5.28
N ILE A 653 33.92 -10.80 -4.58
CA ILE A 653 33.28 -9.58 -4.04
C ILE A 653 34.13 -8.34 -4.32
N VAL A 654 33.46 -7.18 -4.37
CA VAL A 654 34.10 -5.89 -4.53
C VAL A 654 33.43 -4.83 -3.65
N ASP A 655 34.24 -3.97 -3.06
CA ASP A 655 33.77 -2.88 -2.18
C ASP A 655 32.92 -1.88 -3.00
N ALA A 656 31.68 -1.69 -2.56
CA ALA A 656 30.66 -0.91 -3.26
C ALA A 656 30.96 0.59 -3.26
N ASP A 657 31.65 1.09 -2.24
CA ASP A 657 31.97 2.51 -2.08
C ASP A 657 33.23 2.91 -2.86
N LYS A 658 34.11 1.94 -3.14
CA LYS A 658 35.38 2.18 -3.81
C LYS A 658 35.36 1.83 -5.28
N PHE A 659 34.55 0.87 -5.67
CA PHE A 659 34.47 0.41 -7.05
C PHE A 659 33.59 1.36 -7.89
N ASN A 660 34.22 2.18 -8.69
CA ASN A 660 33.54 3.13 -9.60
C ASN A 660 33.57 2.60 -11.03
N VAL A 661 32.44 2.11 -11.51
CA VAL A 661 32.26 1.58 -12.86
C VAL A 661 32.61 2.59 -13.97
N ASP A 662 32.37 3.88 -13.74
CA ASP A 662 32.62 4.94 -14.74
C ASP A 662 34.10 5.28 -14.90
N ALA A 663 34.91 5.02 -13.87
CA ALA A 663 36.34 5.35 -13.85
C ALA A 663 37.24 4.19 -14.27
N GLN A 664 36.70 2.97 -14.39
CA GLN A 664 37.45 1.73 -14.49
C GLN A 664 37.23 1.04 -15.85
N ALA A 665 37.43 1.77 -16.92
CA ALA A 665 36.97 1.43 -18.28
C ALA A 665 37.42 0.06 -18.85
N ASP A 666 38.47 -0.59 -18.30
CA ASP A 666 39.06 -1.80 -18.90
C ASP A 666 39.59 -2.81 -17.90
N GLU A 667 39.11 -2.83 -16.63
CA GLU A 667 39.79 -3.59 -15.60
C GLU A 667 38.87 -4.51 -14.79
N PHE A 668 39.37 -5.70 -14.47
CA PHE A 668 38.71 -6.64 -13.55
C PHE A 668 38.67 -6.07 -12.15
N PHE A 669 37.61 -6.32 -11.41
CA PHE A 669 37.41 -5.83 -10.03
C PHE A 669 38.54 -6.28 -9.08
N ASP A 670 39.23 -7.38 -9.34
CA ASP A 670 40.31 -7.95 -8.54
C ASP A 670 41.71 -7.31 -8.78
N ARG A 671 41.77 -6.31 -9.65
CA ARG A 671 43.01 -5.52 -9.84
C ARG A 671 43.28 -4.54 -8.70
N TYR A 672 42.32 -4.33 -7.84
CA TYR A 672 42.38 -3.38 -6.74
C TYR A 672 42.41 -4.08 -5.39
N ASP A 673 42.91 -3.41 -4.36
CA ASP A 673 43.01 -3.89 -2.99
C ASP A 673 41.65 -4.04 -2.27
N TYR A 674 40.59 -3.63 -2.94
CA TYR A 674 39.19 -3.72 -2.50
C TYR A 674 38.34 -4.71 -3.29
N GLY A 675 38.95 -5.48 -4.18
CA GLY A 675 38.32 -6.58 -4.92
C GLY A 675 39.01 -7.92 -4.62
N PHE A 676 38.24 -8.98 -4.46
CA PHE A 676 38.70 -10.30 -4.02
C PHE A 676 38.06 -11.37 -4.87
N SER A 677 38.87 -12.21 -5.53
CA SER A 677 38.39 -13.19 -6.51
C SER A 677 38.98 -14.57 -6.35
N TYR A 678 38.29 -15.55 -6.96
CA TYR A 678 38.79 -16.87 -7.35
C TYR A 678 38.64 -17.02 -8.86
N ASN A 679 39.72 -17.39 -9.52
CA ASN A 679 39.85 -17.34 -10.97
C ASN A 679 39.86 -18.76 -11.59
N THR A 680 39.60 -18.85 -12.91
CA THR A 680 39.59 -20.12 -13.68
C THR A 680 40.87 -20.90 -13.58
N ASP A 681 42.02 -20.26 -13.36
CA ASP A 681 43.33 -20.90 -13.19
C ASP A 681 43.59 -21.45 -11.78
N GLY A 682 42.57 -21.48 -10.92
CA GLY A 682 42.70 -21.95 -9.53
C GLY A 682 43.35 -20.96 -8.59
N ALA A 683 43.69 -19.75 -9.07
CA ALA A 683 44.33 -18.73 -8.24
C ALA A 683 43.28 -17.87 -7.52
N LYS A 684 43.58 -17.46 -6.29
CA LYS A 684 42.92 -16.32 -5.65
C LYS A 684 43.66 -15.04 -5.99
N LYS A 685 42.92 -13.93 -6.19
CA LYS A 685 43.53 -12.68 -6.62
C LYS A 685 42.92 -11.46 -5.91
N THR A 686 43.77 -10.51 -5.60
CA THR A 686 43.44 -9.17 -5.09
C THR A 686 44.60 -8.25 -5.37
N ASN A 687 44.35 -6.94 -5.56
CA ASN A 687 45.39 -5.92 -5.83
C ASN A 687 46.32 -6.33 -6.99
N ASN A 688 45.76 -6.88 -8.07
CA ASN A 688 46.48 -7.40 -9.23
C ASN A 688 47.54 -8.48 -8.88
N SER A 689 47.45 -9.10 -7.70
CA SER A 689 48.40 -10.11 -7.23
C SER A 689 47.67 -11.46 -7.10
N ALA A 690 48.11 -12.44 -7.87
CA ALA A 690 47.58 -13.80 -7.87
C ALA A 690 48.44 -14.71 -6.99
N SER A 691 47.79 -15.65 -6.29
CA SER A 691 48.45 -16.74 -5.59
C SER A 691 47.68 -18.05 -5.71
N SER A 692 48.38 -19.18 -5.72
CA SER A 692 47.74 -20.50 -5.79
C SER A 692 46.81 -20.71 -4.59
N PHE A 693 45.61 -21.27 -4.85
CA PHE A 693 44.61 -21.44 -3.81
C PHE A 693 43.84 -22.76 -3.93
N GLY A 694 43.24 -23.02 -5.07
CA GLY A 694 42.38 -24.18 -5.30
C GLY A 694 42.57 -24.81 -6.67
N ASP A 695 41.61 -25.61 -7.07
CA ASP A 695 41.63 -26.31 -8.36
C ASP A 695 41.18 -25.33 -9.48
N GLU A 696 41.76 -25.49 -10.68
CA GLU A 696 41.25 -24.86 -11.90
C GLU A 696 39.77 -25.23 -12.13
N PHE A 697 38.98 -24.33 -12.64
CA PHE A 697 37.60 -24.63 -13.00
C PHE A 697 37.30 -24.35 -14.48
N ASN A 698 36.46 -25.19 -15.05
CA ASN A 698 36.19 -25.26 -16.49
C ASN A 698 34.69 -25.25 -16.80
N ASN A 699 34.38 -25.32 -18.09
CA ASN A 699 33.02 -25.36 -18.59
C ASN A 699 32.15 -26.40 -17.88
N GLY A 700 31.06 -25.98 -17.30
CA GLY A 700 30.09 -26.79 -16.57
C GLY A 700 30.29 -26.81 -15.06
N ASP A 701 31.45 -26.37 -14.54
CA ASP A 701 31.70 -26.31 -13.10
C ASP A 701 30.82 -25.27 -12.41
N VAL A 702 30.45 -25.53 -11.18
CA VAL A 702 29.72 -24.67 -10.27
C VAL A 702 30.67 -24.19 -9.19
N ILE A 703 30.83 -22.87 -9.10
CA ILE A 703 31.66 -22.22 -8.08
C ILE A 703 30.75 -21.62 -7.03
N GLY A 704 30.91 -22.10 -5.78
CA GLY A 704 30.23 -21.51 -4.62
C GLY A 704 31.12 -20.49 -3.93
N VAL A 705 30.53 -19.41 -3.48
CA VAL A 705 31.16 -18.34 -2.74
C VAL A 705 30.45 -18.19 -1.39
N ALA A 706 31.17 -18.47 -0.29
CA ALA A 706 30.68 -18.25 1.05
C ALA A 706 31.42 -17.06 1.69
N VAL A 707 30.67 -16.07 2.14
CA VAL A 707 31.21 -14.83 2.74
C VAL A 707 30.72 -14.72 4.19
N ASP A 708 31.66 -14.62 5.10
CA ASP A 708 31.43 -14.29 6.51
C ASP A 708 31.80 -12.81 6.73
N PHE A 709 30.83 -11.90 6.61
CA PHE A 709 31.04 -10.47 6.83
C PHE A 709 31.37 -10.13 8.30
N ASP A 710 30.86 -10.95 9.23
CA ASP A 710 31.08 -10.70 10.65
C ASP A 710 32.55 -10.95 11.04
N ASN A 711 33.19 -11.95 10.40
CA ASN A 711 34.62 -12.27 10.56
C ASN A 711 35.46 -11.84 9.35
N ARG A 712 34.87 -11.25 8.30
CA ARG A 712 35.54 -10.70 7.10
C ARG A 712 36.35 -11.73 6.33
N GLN A 713 35.74 -12.87 6.02
CA GLN A 713 36.38 -14.00 5.37
C GLN A 713 35.58 -14.49 4.19
N ILE A 714 36.28 -14.92 3.13
CA ILE A 714 35.69 -15.49 1.92
C ILE A 714 36.22 -16.90 1.74
N TYR A 715 35.33 -17.80 1.37
CA TYR A 715 35.62 -19.19 1.02
C TYR A 715 35.05 -19.50 -0.34
N TYR A 716 35.78 -20.29 -1.13
CA TYR A 716 35.31 -20.74 -2.44
C TYR A 716 35.17 -22.26 -2.45
N SER A 717 34.14 -22.75 -3.16
CA SER A 717 33.96 -24.16 -3.43
C SER A 717 33.87 -24.43 -4.92
N LYS A 718 34.32 -25.58 -5.36
CA LYS A 718 34.13 -26.09 -6.70
C LYS A 718 33.25 -27.34 -6.62
N ASN A 719 32.10 -27.32 -7.31
CA ASN A 719 31.14 -28.45 -7.35
C ASN A 719 30.78 -28.92 -5.92
N GLY A 720 30.60 -27.99 -4.99
CA GLY A 720 30.23 -28.24 -3.59
C GLY A 720 31.39 -28.60 -2.65
N THR A 721 32.63 -28.75 -3.14
CA THR A 721 33.81 -29.03 -2.31
C THR A 721 34.57 -27.71 -2.06
N PHE A 722 34.67 -27.31 -0.79
CA PHE A 722 35.44 -26.11 -0.43
C PHE A 722 36.93 -26.29 -0.71
N GLN A 723 37.55 -25.32 -1.30
CA GLN A 723 38.96 -25.31 -1.66
C GLN A 723 39.84 -25.05 -0.44
N ASP A 724 41.13 -25.44 -0.49
CA ASP A 724 42.08 -25.26 0.60
C ASP A 724 41.57 -25.77 1.99
N SER A 725 40.78 -26.85 1.99
CA SER A 725 40.12 -27.38 3.20
C SER A 725 39.28 -26.31 3.95
N GLY A 726 38.66 -25.38 3.21
CA GLY A 726 37.92 -24.29 3.77
C GLY A 726 36.71 -24.72 4.60
N ASP A 727 36.55 -24.10 5.78
CA ASP A 727 35.41 -24.29 6.67
C ASP A 727 34.73 -22.92 6.91
N PRO A 728 33.65 -22.58 6.16
CA PRO A 728 32.92 -21.34 6.36
C PRO A 728 32.26 -21.22 7.74
N THR A 729 32.21 -22.32 8.50
CA THR A 729 31.63 -22.32 9.85
C THR A 729 32.67 -22.07 10.94
N SER A 730 33.96 -21.98 10.57
CA SER A 730 35.09 -21.83 11.49
C SER A 730 35.13 -20.47 12.24
N GLY A 731 34.27 -19.52 11.88
CA GLY A 731 34.19 -18.21 12.53
C GLY A 731 35.51 -17.44 12.45
N ALA A 732 35.93 -16.84 13.55
CA ALA A 732 37.13 -16.00 13.58
C ALA A 732 38.45 -16.76 13.29
N SER A 733 38.48 -18.11 13.34
CA SER A 733 39.68 -18.86 13.00
C SER A 733 40.01 -18.85 11.52
N GLY A 734 38.99 -18.70 10.64
CA GLY A 734 39.16 -18.51 9.20
C GLY A 734 39.84 -19.71 8.51
N THR A 735 39.55 -20.93 8.96
CA THR A 735 40.20 -22.14 8.44
C THR A 735 40.01 -22.28 6.94
N GLY A 736 41.11 -22.25 6.14
CA GLY A 736 41.08 -22.35 4.68
C GLY A 736 40.37 -21.19 3.97
N SER A 737 40.24 -19.98 4.59
CA SER A 737 39.69 -18.82 3.92
C SER A 737 40.62 -18.33 2.79
N ALA A 738 40.04 -17.95 1.66
CA ALA A 738 40.81 -17.44 0.54
C ALA A 738 41.35 -16.03 0.81
N HIS A 739 40.50 -15.18 1.33
CA HIS A 739 40.82 -13.77 1.59
C HIS A 739 40.25 -13.29 2.90
N ASN A 740 40.98 -12.33 3.49
CA ASN A 740 40.46 -11.46 4.54
C ASN A 740 40.24 -10.06 3.95
N PHE A 741 39.14 -9.42 4.26
CA PHE A 741 38.78 -8.10 3.72
C PHE A 741 38.46 -7.08 4.81
N SER A 742 38.46 -5.81 4.47
CA SER A 742 38.19 -4.70 5.40
C SER A 742 36.70 -4.60 5.71
N VAL A 743 36.35 -3.84 6.75
CA VAL A 743 34.95 -3.41 6.97
C VAL A 743 34.51 -2.53 5.80
N GLY A 744 33.36 -2.82 5.24
CA GLY A 744 32.79 -2.12 4.08
C GLY A 744 31.51 -2.82 3.61
N THR A 745 30.85 -2.22 2.61
CA THR A 745 29.71 -2.79 1.91
C THR A 745 30.21 -3.39 0.61
N TYR A 746 29.84 -4.63 0.29
CA TYR A 746 30.38 -5.35 -0.86
C TYR A 746 29.29 -5.86 -1.77
N TYR A 747 29.45 -5.67 -3.10
CA TYR A 747 28.72 -6.38 -4.12
C TYR A 747 29.33 -7.77 -4.36
N PHE A 748 28.51 -8.72 -4.78
CA PHE A 748 28.95 -9.92 -5.45
C PHE A 748 29.32 -9.58 -6.91
N ALA A 749 30.43 -10.11 -7.39
CA ALA A 749 31.00 -9.77 -8.70
C ALA A 749 31.49 -11.04 -9.44
#